data_20a79bf926ec3aa151c9390b4efa126f
#
_entry.id   20a79bf926ec3aa151c9390b4efa126f
#
_cell.length_a   1.000
_cell.length_b   1.000
_cell.length_c   1.000
_cell.angle_alpha   90.00
_cell.angle_beta   90.00
_cell.angle_gamma   90.00
#
_symmetry.space_group_name_H-M   'P 1'
#
loop_
_entity.id
_entity.type
_entity.pdbx_description
1 polymer ?
#
loop_
_entity_poly.entity_id
_entity_poly.type
_entity_poly.pdbx_seq_one_letter_code
_entity_poly.pdbx_strand_id
1 'polypeptide(L)'
;LPIRSTVRLRRPVDIWHKPALSAVVALAIPDLALLFLDRLDLILYTSAGAMCALYAHGLPYAARARTLAWVVLGMVASLGVALTAASLIASTALLVVLASLLAAVHKVVCDATRIGPPGNLILTFIAASGFFVPQRLGQVPAHLALALGAGLLAWLVCMAPALVRPQGPERIATARALEAAAGLLRTEPGAGGAAAAGVAHARHAAAAAVNAARHTLFLVPAARTPKQAAARSGLERLLVRAEAALGDTGRREPEGTDAQAETPSEVRSQAGSQAKTQAVPRGEAQAAVLAAWARDLRRGRPLPAVALSVAQAEEEEAEAEGQRGRDGIGGVGQARGGSRAWDAVAGTAAEAVGLGRPAPDQPRGLRAVASRLAPGSPLLPIGVRVAAGCVLAGWASMAVGVGHPYWAVVTAASIYQANTTLSWQRALQRTLGNLLGLLLFTALLPVIRTGPLAMVALALACQLGAEACISRNYWLGSVWVTPMALLLTEFGAHRPVATLIADRWIDTVVGAAVGLVCCVAVTNRRAADRVEGALERLAEAEAAVLPLLAAEVAPGADEAREIRWARDRLAGCLVELREAAEVAAGEWWQRAVPQERIAGAEERGHRALAGAVRRLGACPAGRVRTTGAAAPIPAPAV
;
A
#
# COMPACT_ATOMS: atom_id res chain seq x y z
N LEU A 1 -27.61 -7.22 -5.21
CA LEU A 1 -26.46 -7.23 -4.30
C LEU A 1 -25.52 -8.36 -4.71
N PRO A 2 -24.23 -8.10 -4.99
CA PRO A 2 -23.31 -9.10 -5.53
C PRO A 2 -22.75 -10.02 -4.44
N ILE A 3 -23.56 -10.96 -3.94
CA ILE A 3 -23.15 -11.91 -2.89
C ILE A 3 -21.99 -12.80 -3.37
N ARG A 4 -22.03 -13.25 -4.62
CA ARG A 4 -20.96 -14.11 -5.19
C ARG A 4 -19.58 -13.44 -5.17
N SER A 5 -19.48 -12.14 -5.46
CA SER A 5 -18.21 -11.40 -5.42
C SER A 5 -17.71 -11.19 -3.98
N THR A 6 -18.60 -11.13 -3.01
CA THR A 6 -18.29 -10.93 -1.58
C THR A 6 -17.56 -12.14 -0.98
N VAL A 7 -17.91 -13.35 -1.41
CA VAL A 7 -17.36 -14.61 -0.87
C VAL A 7 -16.19 -15.14 -1.71
N ARG A 8 -16.00 -14.65 -2.94
CA ARG A 8 -14.97 -15.14 -3.87
C ARG A 8 -13.57 -14.94 -3.29
N LEU A 9 -12.80 -16.05 -3.26
CA LEU A 9 -11.40 -16.02 -2.83
C LEU A 9 -10.53 -15.33 -3.88
N ARG A 10 -9.68 -14.41 -3.44
CA ARG A 10 -8.67 -13.73 -4.26
C ARG A 10 -7.33 -14.45 -4.13
N ARG A 11 -6.42 -14.21 -5.06
CA ARG A 11 -5.04 -14.65 -4.91
C ARG A 11 -4.42 -13.96 -3.69
N PRO A 12 -3.64 -14.67 -2.87
CA PRO A 12 -3.02 -14.05 -1.69
C PRO A 12 -2.08 -12.92 -2.11
N VAL A 13 -1.98 -11.91 -1.25
CA VAL A 13 -0.97 -10.86 -1.42
C VAL A 13 0.41 -11.48 -1.30
N ASP A 14 1.33 -11.08 -2.17
CA ASP A 14 2.67 -11.63 -2.32
C ASP A 14 3.54 -11.58 -1.05
N ILE A 15 3.23 -10.69 -0.10
CA ILE A 15 4.00 -10.52 1.14
C ILE A 15 3.23 -10.92 2.42
N TRP A 16 2.11 -11.67 2.31
CA TRP A 16 1.29 -12.03 3.48
C TRP A 16 2.07 -12.65 4.64
N HIS A 17 3.11 -13.43 4.33
CA HIS A 17 3.97 -14.08 5.32
C HIS A 17 4.78 -13.10 6.19
N LYS A 18 5.05 -11.89 5.71
CA LYS A 18 5.84 -10.89 6.46
C LYS A 18 5.09 -10.34 7.67
N PRO A 19 3.87 -9.76 7.54
CA PRO A 19 3.08 -9.37 8.70
C PRO A 19 2.76 -10.58 9.60
N ALA A 20 2.44 -11.74 9.02
CA ALA A 20 2.13 -12.94 9.77
C ALA A 20 3.26 -13.38 10.71
N LEU A 21 4.48 -13.55 10.18
CA LEU A 21 5.63 -13.95 10.96
C LEU A 21 6.06 -12.88 11.97
N SER A 22 6.00 -11.61 11.57
CA SER A 22 6.35 -10.52 12.50
C SER A 22 5.39 -10.47 13.67
N ALA A 23 4.08 -10.62 13.45
CA ALA A 23 3.07 -10.64 14.51
C ALA A 23 3.21 -11.86 15.40
N VAL A 24 3.37 -13.05 14.82
CA VAL A 24 3.55 -14.29 15.61
C VAL A 24 4.80 -14.23 16.49
N VAL A 25 5.93 -13.75 15.96
CA VAL A 25 7.16 -13.62 16.78
C VAL A 25 6.98 -12.56 17.87
N ALA A 26 6.37 -11.42 17.54
CA ALA A 26 6.16 -10.35 18.51
C ALA A 26 5.18 -10.73 19.62
N LEU A 27 4.20 -11.61 19.35
CA LEU A 27 3.27 -12.16 20.34
C LEU A 27 3.90 -13.33 21.12
N ALA A 28 4.56 -14.26 20.43
CA ALA A 28 5.07 -15.49 21.06
C ALA A 28 6.08 -15.21 22.17
N ILE A 29 6.96 -14.22 22.01
CA ILE A 29 7.99 -13.91 22.99
C ILE A 29 7.36 -13.47 24.33
N PRO A 30 6.49 -12.45 24.39
CA PRO A 30 5.87 -12.06 25.66
C PRO A 30 4.86 -13.09 26.17
N ASP A 31 4.10 -13.76 25.30
CA ASP A 31 3.11 -14.75 25.72
C ASP A 31 3.75 -15.97 26.39
N LEU A 32 4.86 -16.47 25.83
CA LEU A 32 5.64 -17.54 26.46
C LEU A 32 6.30 -17.08 27.75
N ALA A 33 6.82 -15.85 27.81
CA ALA A 33 7.38 -15.30 29.04
C ALA A 33 6.32 -15.21 30.15
N LEU A 34 5.12 -14.74 29.83
CA LEU A 34 3.99 -14.69 30.78
C LEU A 34 3.53 -16.09 31.20
N LEU A 35 3.56 -17.05 30.29
CA LEU A 35 3.26 -18.46 30.60
C LEU A 35 4.26 -19.03 31.61
N PHE A 36 5.57 -18.81 31.42
CA PHE A 36 6.60 -19.26 32.36
C PHE A 36 6.54 -18.55 33.73
N LEU A 37 6.02 -17.31 33.75
CA LEU A 37 5.84 -16.53 34.96
C LEU A 37 4.49 -16.79 35.68
N ASP A 38 3.64 -17.64 35.09
CA ASP A 38 2.26 -17.88 35.52
C ASP A 38 1.42 -16.60 35.63
N ARG A 39 1.62 -15.67 34.67
CA ARG A 39 0.99 -14.35 34.62
C ARG A 39 0.24 -14.08 33.31
N LEU A 40 -0.49 -15.09 32.85
CA LEU A 40 -1.31 -14.96 31.62
C LEU A 40 -2.45 -13.93 31.75
N ASP A 41 -2.79 -13.52 32.98
CA ASP A 41 -3.69 -12.40 33.26
C ASP A 41 -3.25 -11.07 32.60
N LEU A 42 -1.97 -10.93 32.27
CA LEU A 42 -1.39 -9.74 31.67
C LEU A 42 -1.31 -9.80 30.11
N ILE A 43 -1.74 -10.89 29.50
CA ILE A 43 -1.59 -11.14 28.06
C ILE A 43 -2.27 -10.10 27.18
N LEU A 44 -3.39 -9.52 27.63
CA LEU A 44 -4.10 -8.45 26.92
C LEU A 44 -3.19 -7.23 26.70
N TYR A 45 -2.41 -6.85 27.71
CA TYR A 45 -1.57 -5.65 27.67
C TYR A 45 -0.34 -5.87 26.78
N THR A 46 0.29 -7.04 26.87
CA THR A 46 1.43 -7.39 25.99
C THR A 46 0.97 -7.57 24.54
N SER A 47 -0.19 -8.20 24.32
CA SER A 47 -0.78 -8.35 22.98
C SER A 47 -1.10 -7.00 22.36
N ALA A 48 -1.53 -6.01 23.14
CA ALA A 48 -1.79 -4.65 22.64
C ALA A 48 -0.55 -4.06 21.96
N GLY A 49 0.62 -4.14 22.60
CA GLY A 49 1.87 -3.69 22.02
C GLY A 49 2.35 -4.56 20.86
N ALA A 50 2.32 -5.89 21.04
CA ALA A 50 2.81 -6.85 20.05
C ALA A 50 2.05 -6.79 18.71
N MET A 51 0.74 -6.54 18.72
CA MET A 51 -0.09 -6.40 17.51
C MET A 51 0.28 -5.18 16.66
N CYS A 52 1.04 -4.21 17.19
CA CYS A 52 1.61 -3.14 16.37
C CYS A 52 2.53 -3.68 15.26
N ALA A 53 3.05 -4.91 15.41
CA ALA A 53 3.83 -5.58 14.37
C ALA A 53 3.09 -5.82 13.04
N LEU A 54 1.78 -5.69 13.01
CA LEU A 54 0.97 -5.85 11.78
C LEU A 54 1.03 -4.64 10.85
N TYR A 55 1.54 -3.49 11.31
CA TYR A 55 1.50 -2.24 10.56
C TYR A 55 2.73 -1.99 9.68
N ALA A 56 2.55 -1.17 8.65
CA ALA A 56 3.60 -0.52 7.87
C ALA A 56 4.53 -1.43 7.05
N HIS A 57 4.18 -2.69 6.77
CA HIS A 57 5.03 -3.66 6.04
C HIS A 57 5.35 -3.26 4.60
N GLY A 58 4.55 -2.39 3.97
CA GLY A 58 4.80 -1.86 2.63
C GLY A 58 5.78 -0.68 2.57
N LEU A 59 6.13 -0.07 3.72
CA LEU A 59 6.97 1.12 3.77
C LEU A 59 8.47 0.78 3.80
N PRO A 60 9.35 1.64 3.25
CA PRO A 60 10.80 1.59 3.46
C PRO A 60 11.13 1.63 4.95
N TYR A 61 12.23 0.98 5.34
CA TYR A 61 12.53 0.80 6.77
C TYR A 61 12.62 2.11 7.56
N ALA A 62 13.17 3.19 7.00
CA ALA A 62 13.24 4.48 7.69
C ALA A 62 11.85 5.11 7.93
N ALA A 63 10.95 5.01 6.96
CA ALA A 63 9.56 5.46 7.11
C ALA A 63 8.79 4.53 8.03
N ARG A 64 9.00 3.20 7.90
CA ARG A 64 8.41 2.17 8.76
C ARG A 64 8.76 2.38 10.23
N ALA A 65 10.04 2.64 10.55
CA ALA A 65 10.48 2.88 11.92
C ALA A 65 9.71 4.02 12.58
N ARG A 66 9.56 5.14 11.88
CA ARG A 66 8.80 6.30 12.37
C ARG A 66 7.30 6.02 12.48
N THR A 67 6.73 5.37 11.47
CA THR A 67 5.31 5.02 11.48
C THR A 67 4.97 4.06 12.60
N LEU A 68 5.78 3.00 12.80
CA LEU A 68 5.57 2.06 13.90
C LEU A 68 5.73 2.70 15.28
N ALA A 69 6.69 3.62 15.45
CA ALA A 69 6.81 4.36 16.71
C ALA A 69 5.53 5.15 17.02
N TRP A 70 4.94 5.84 16.02
CA TRP A 70 3.65 6.52 16.19
C TRP A 70 2.49 5.57 16.46
N VAL A 71 2.48 4.38 15.81
CA VAL A 71 1.45 3.36 16.06
C VAL A 71 1.54 2.83 17.49
N VAL A 72 2.75 2.52 17.96
CA VAL A 72 2.97 2.05 19.35
C VAL A 72 2.54 3.12 20.35
N LEU A 73 2.96 4.37 20.16
CA LEU A 73 2.54 5.48 21.03
C LEU A 73 1.03 5.70 21.00
N GLY A 74 0.41 5.64 19.81
CA GLY A 74 -1.03 5.73 19.65
C GLY A 74 -1.78 4.58 20.34
N MET A 75 -1.26 3.36 20.25
CA MET A 75 -1.82 2.20 20.94
C MET A 75 -1.75 2.35 22.45
N VAL A 76 -0.58 2.72 22.99
CA VAL A 76 -0.37 2.92 24.43
C VAL A 76 -1.24 4.07 24.96
N ALA A 77 -1.32 5.19 24.22
CA ALA A 77 -2.19 6.31 24.59
C ALA A 77 -3.67 5.91 24.59
N SER A 78 -4.13 5.18 23.57
CA SER A 78 -5.51 4.71 23.47
C SER A 78 -5.87 3.72 24.61
N LEU A 79 -4.96 2.81 24.90
CA LEU A 79 -5.09 1.88 26.02
C LEU A 79 -5.09 2.65 27.35
N GLY A 80 -4.23 3.67 27.49
CA GLY A 80 -4.18 4.52 28.69
C GLY A 80 -5.52 5.24 28.94
N VAL A 81 -6.11 5.80 27.91
CA VAL A 81 -7.46 6.41 27.99
C VAL A 81 -8.50 5.37 28.42
N ALA A 82 -8.48 4.18 27.81
CA ALA A 82 -9.43 3.11 28.08
C ALA A 82 -9.32 2.60 29.54
N LEU A 83 -8.10 2.26 30.00
CA LEU A 83 -7.89 1.73 31.36
C LEU A 83 -8.18 2.78 32.45
N THR A 84 -7.79 4.04 32.21
CA THR A 84 -8.12 5.13 33.13
C THR A 84 -9.62 5.34 33.22
N ALA A 85 -10.34 5.37 32.11
CA ALA A 85 -11.79 5.47 32.11
C ALA A 85 -12.44 4.27 32.81
N ALA A 86 -11.99 3.04 32.56
CA ALA A 86 -12.45 1.82 33.22
C ALA A 86 -12.26 1.87 34.75
N SER A 87 -11.21 2.53 35.22
CA SER A 87 -10.92 2.66 36.66
C SER A 87 -11.74 3.74 37.38
N LEU A 88 -12.24 4.74 36.65
CA LEU A 88 -12.93 5.92 37.22
C LEU A 88 -14.43 5.92 36.98
N ILE A 89 -14.91 5.22 35.96
CA ILE A 89 -16.30 5.29 35.49
C ILE A 89 -16.98 3.96 35.70
N ALA A 90 -18.03 3.96 36.50
CA ALA A 90 -18.85 2.76 36.76
C ALA A 90 -19.97 2.57 35.72
N SER A 91 -20.35 3.62 34.98
CA SER A 91 -21.47 3.56 34.02
C SER A 91 -21.01 2.89 32.71
N THR A 92 -21.47 1.66 32.46
CA THR A 92 -21.26 0.92 31.21
C THR A 92 -21.74 1.72 29.98
N ALA A 93 -22.86 2.43 30.08
CA ALA A 93 -23.39 3.25 29.00
C ALA A 93 -22.42 4.40 28.61
N LEU A 94 -21.77 5.02 29.60
CA LEU A 94 -20.76 6.06 29.36
C LEU A 94 -19.47 5.48 28.80
N LEU A 95 -19.04 4.31 29.27
CA LEU A 95 -17.88 3.60 28.70
C LEU A 95 -18.10 3.24 27.22
N VAL A 96 -19.32 2.85 26.83
CA VAL A 96 -19.70 2.63 25.41
C VAL A 96 -19.53 3.93 24.60
N VAL A 97 -19.98 5.06 25.12
CA VAL A 97 -19.82 6.37 24.44
C VAL A 97 -18.35 6.70 24.24
N LEU A 98 -17.53 6.58 25.28
CA LEU A 98 -16.09 6.88 25.22
C LEU A 98 -15.35 5.93 24.26
N ALA A 99 -15.64 4.64 24.30
CA ALA A 99 -15.09 3.66 23.38
C ALA A 99 -15.46 3.98 21.91
N SER A 100 -16.71 4.42 21.69
CA SER A 100 -17.21 4.80 20.36
C SER A 100 -16.57 6.08 19.83
N LEU A 101 -16.37 7.08 20.67
CA LEU A 101 -15.64 8.30 20.33
C LEU A 101 -14.18 7.99 19.98
N LEU A 102 -13.52 7.14 20.77
CA LEU A 102 -12.15 6.73 20.50
C LEU A 102 -12.05 5.91 19.20
N ALA A 103 -13.03 5.04 18.91
CA ALA A 103 -13.13 4.33 17.63
C ALA A 103 -13.23 5.29 16.44
N ALA A 104 -14.02 6.37 16.57
CA ALA A 104 -14.12 7.41 15.56
C ALA A 104 -12.81 8.17 15.37
N VAL A 105 -12.10 8.51 16.45
CA VAL A 105 -10.77 9.11 16.40
C VAL A 105 -9.78 8.20 15.67
N HIS A 106 -9.75 6.91 16.03
CA HIS A 106 -8.90 5.94 15.33
C HIS A 106 -9.19 5.89 13.82
N LYS A 107 -10.47 5.84 13.44
CA LYS A 107 -10.88 5.83 12.03
C LYS A 107 -10.38 7.08 11.30
N VAL A 108 -10.66 8.26 11.85
CA VAL A 108 -10.28 9.54 11.23
C VAL A 108 -8.76 9.70 11.14
N VAL A 109 -8.01 9.35 12.18
CA VAL A 109 -6.54 9.44 12.20
C VAL A 109 -5.92 8.44 11.21
N CYS A 110 -6.40 7.19 11.17
CA CYS A 110 -5.90 6.19 10.23
C CYS A 110 -6.18 6.58 8.77
N ASP A 111 -7.35 7.11 8.48
CA ASP A 111 -7.70 7.60 7.14
C ASP A 111 -6.89 8.85 6.76
N ALA A 112 -6.69 9.79 7.70
CA ALA A 112 -5.89 11.00 7.48
C ALA A 112 -4.40 10.68 7.24
N THR A 113 -3.86 9.68 7.93
CA THR A 113 -2.45 9.26 7.79
C THR A 113 -2.24 8.25 6.66
N ARG A 114 -3.31 7.70 6.08
CA ARG A 114 -3.25 6.63 5.05
C ARG A 114 -2.36 5.46 5.46
N ILE A 115 -2.45 5.05 6.75
CA ILE A 115 -1.54 4.04 7.31
C ILE A 115 -1.67 2.65 6.65
N GLY A 116 -2.71 2.42 5.89
CA GLY A 116 -2.99 1.15 5.24
C GLY A 116 -3.52 0.07 6.20
N PRO A 117 -3.77 -1.15 5.69
CA PRO A 117 -4.21 -2.27 6.53
C PRO A 117 -3.21 -2.59 7.65
N PRO A 118 -3.69 -2.95 8.86
CA PRO A 118 -5.08 -3.19 9.28
C PRO A 118 -5.89 -1.91 9.63
N GLY A 119 -5.35 -0.72 9.45
CA GLY A 119 -6.03 0.55 9.70
C GLY A 119 -6.41 0.74 11.17
N ASN A 120 -7.63 1.21 11.41
CA ASN A 120 -8.13 1.46 12.78
C ASN A 120 -8.56 0.20 13.53
N LEU A 121 -8.67 -0.97 12.87
CA LEU A 121 -9.36 -2.14 13.42
C LEU A 121 -8.72 -2.64 14.72
N ILE A 122 -7.40 -2.84 14.72
CA ILE A 122 -6.67 -3.36 15.88
C ILE A 122 -6.64 -2.34 17.02
N LEU A 123 -6.36 -1.06 16.70
CA LEU A 123 -6.39 0.03 17.68
C LEU A 123 -7.74 0.11 18.38
N THR A 124 -8.82 0.06 17.60
CA THR A 124 -10.18 0.12 18.13
C THR A 124 -10.53 -1.12 18.94
N PHE A 125 -10.14 -2.33 18.49
CA PHE A 125 -10.41 -3.56 19.20
C PHE A 125 -9.75 -3.57 20.58
N ILE A 126 -8.47 -3.28 20.67
CA ILE A 126 -7.70 -3.28 21.91
C ILE A 126 -8.24 -2.20 22.87
N ALA A 127 -8.45 -1.00 22.39
CA ALA A 127 -8.95 0.09 23.22
C ALA A 127 -10.37 -0.19 23.71
N ALA A 128 -11.28 -0.66 22.84
CA ALA A 128 -12.65 -0.99 23.22
C ALA A 128 -12.68 -2.10 24.28
N SER A 129 -11.87 -3.14 24.14
CA SER A 129 -11.72 -4.19 25.16
C SER A 129 -11.22 -3.60 26.49
N GLY A 130 -10.23 -2.70 26.44
CA GLY A 130 -9.64 -2.07 27.62
C GLY A 130 -10.63 -1.27 28.48
N PHE A 131 -11.66 -0.66 27.88
CA PHE A 131 -12.73 0.04 28.62
C PHE A 131 -13.56 -0.86 29.54
N PHE A 132 -13.58 -2.16 29.28
CA PHE A 132 -14.44 -3.11 30.01
C PHE A 132 -13.66 -4.14 30.85
N VAL A 133 -12.36 -3.96 30.96
CA VAL A 133 -11.52 -4.76 31.86
C VAL A 133 -11.57 -4.15 33.25
N PRO A 134 -11.92 -4.93 34.31
CA PRO A 134 -11.85 -4.45 35.68
C PRO A 134 -10.46 -3.93 36.01
N GLN A 135 -10.33 -2.67 36.43
CA GLN A 135 -9.06 -1.98 36.53
C GLN A 135 -8.99 -1.11 37.79
N ARG A 136 -7.83 -1.05 38.44
CA ARG A 136 -7.52 -0.08 39.49
C ARG A 136 -6.56 0.97 38.95
N LEU A 137 -6.75 2.23 39.27
CA LEU A 137 -5.95 3.34 38.75
C LEU A 137 -4.44 3.14 38.98
N GLY A 138 -4.06 2.61 40.16
CA GLY A 138 -2.64 2.35 40.50
C GLY A 138 -1.97 1.27 39.63
N GLN A 139 -2.73 0.41 38.93
CA GLN A 139 -2.21 -0.63 38.06
C GLN A 139 -1.97 -0.13 36.61
N VAL A 140 -2.63 0.97 36.23
CA VAL A 140 -2.58 1.51 34.85
C VAL A 140 -1.15 1.76 34.38
N PRO A 141 -0.24 2.41 35.14
CA PRO A 141 1.13 2.64 34.69
C PRO A 141 1.90 1.36 34.38
N ALA A 142 1.72 0.31 35.20
CA ALA A 142 2.39 -0.98 34.99
C ALA A 142 1.88 -1.68 33.70
N HIS A 143 0.56 -1.65 33.47
CA HIS A 143 -0.04 -2.22 32.27
C HIS A 143 0.38 -1.47 31.00
N LEU A 144 0.48 -0.14 31.06
CA LEU A 144 1.00 0.66 29.95
C LEU A 144 2.48 0.40 29.69
N ALA A 145 3.28 0.18 30.74
CA ALA A 145 4.68 -0.20 30.58
C ALA A 145 4.84 -1.57 29.89
N LEU A 146 3.99 -2.55 30.20
CA LEU A 146 3.94 -3.83 29.50
C LEU A 146 3.57 -3.67 28.03
N ALA A 147 2.53 -2.89 27.73
CA ALA A 147 2.12 -2.60 26.35
C ALA A 147 3.23 -1.87 25.57
N LEU A 148 3.90 -0.91 26.19
CA LEU A 148 5.01 -0.19 25.58
C LEU A 148 6.22 -1.12 25.33
N GLY A 149 6.58 -1.97 26.31
CA GLY A 149 7.65 -2.96 26.17
C GLY A 149 7.41 -3.95 25.04
N ALA A 150 6.19 -4.50 24.95
CA ALA A 150 5.79 -5.37 23.85
C ALA A 150 5.72 -4.63 22.50
N GLY A 151 5.30 -3.36 22.50
CA GLY A 151 5.32 -2.51 21.31
C GLY A 151 6.74 -2.20 20.82
N LEU A 152 7.69 -2.00 21.74
CA LEU A 152 9.11 -1.83 21.42
C LEU A 152 9.69 -3.12 20.83
N LEU A 153 9.34 -4.27 21.41
CA LEU A 153 9.71 -5.58 20.86
C LEU A 153 9.14 -5.76 19.44
N ALA A 154 7.87 -5.44 19.21
CA ALA A 154 7.24 -5.47 17.89
C ALA A 154 7.97 -4.56 16.88
N TRP A 155 8.39 -3.37 17.32
CA TRP A 155 9.20 -2.46 16.52
C TRP A 155 10.55 -3.10 16.14
N LEU A 156 11.26 -3.71 17.08
CA LEU A 156 12.54 -4.40 16.84
C LEU A 156 12.36 -5.57 15.86
N VAL A 157 11.34 -6.41 16.05
CA VAL A 157 11.03 -7.54 15.16
C VAL A 157 10.75 -7.07 13.74
N CYS A 158 9.97 -5.99 13.57
CA CYS A 158 9.65 -5.43 12.26
C CYS A 158 10.86 -4.76 11.57
N MET A 159 11.84 -4.30 12.34
CA MET A 159 13.05 -3.67 11.81
C MET A 159 14.20 -4.68 11.58
N ALA A 160 14.20 -5.83 12.24
CA ALA A 160 15.25 -6.85 12.10
C ALA A 160 15.54 -7.27 10.64
N PRO A 161 14.56 -7.41 9.73
CA PRO A 161 14.84 -7.75 8.33
C PRO A 161 15.67 -6.69 7.58
N ALA A 162 15.78 -5.46 8.10
CA ALA A 162 16.61 -4.40 7.51
C ALA A 162 18.11 -4.77 7.55
N LEU A 163 18.53 -5.57 8.55
CA LEU A 163 19.91 -6.02 8.71
C LEU A 163 20.32 -6.98 7.57
N VAL A 164 19.37 -7.80 7.07
CA VAL A 164 19.63 -8.81 6.03
C VAL A 164 19.29 -8.27 4.63
N ARG A 165 18.19 -7.50 4.52
CA ARG A 165 17.67 -7.00 3.24
C ARG A 165 17.30 -5.51 3.35
N PRO A 166 18.28 -4.61 3.40
CA PRO A 166 18.04 -3.17 3.68
C PRO A 166 17.16 -2.48 2.64
N GLN A 167 17.05 -3.01 1.43
CA GLN A 167 16.22 -2.47 0.33
C GLN A 167 15.03 -3.38 -0.02
N GLY A 168 14.60 -4.23 0.92
CA GLY A 168 13.52 -5.19 0.68
C GLY A 168 12.21 -4.56 0.20
N PRO A 169 11.65 -3.56 0.89
CA PRO A 169 10.40 -2.91 0.50
C PRO A 169 10.44 -2.23 -0.86
N GLU A 170 11.53 -1.50 -1.14
CA GLU A 170 11.74 -0.77 -2.39
C GLU A 170 11.81 -1.71 -3.59
N ARG A 171 12.53 -2.81 -3.46
CA ARG A 171 12.63 -3.85 -4.48
C ARG A 171 11.28 -4.50 -4.77
N ILE A 172 10.46 -4.72 -3.75
CA ILE A 172 9.12 -5.30 -3.91
C ILE A 172 8.18 -4.30 -4.59
N ALA A 173 8.23 -3.03 -4.23
CA ALA A 173 7.42 -1.99 -4.86
C ALA A 173 7.76 -1.86 -6.35
N THR A 174 9.06 -1.81 -6.70
CA THR A 174 9.53 -1.79 -8.10
C THR A 174 9.15 -3.08 -8.84
N ALA A 175 9.25 -4.25 -8.20
CA ALA A 175 8.83 -5.51 -8.81
C ALA A 175 7.33 -5.52 -9.16
N ARG A 176 6.47 -4.98 -8.30
CA ARG A 176 5.03 -4.85 -8.57
C ARG A 176 4.76 -3.93 -9.76
N ALA A 177 5.49 -2.82 -9.88
CA ALA A 177 5.38 -1.92 -11.02
C ALA A 177 5.76 -2.61 -12.33
N LEU A 178 6.87 -3.37 -12.33
CA LEU A 178 7.31 -4.17 -13.48
C LEU A 178 6.30 -5.27 -13.85
N GLU A 179 5.73 -5.96 -12.88
CA GLU A 179 4.70 -6.99 -13.10
C GLU A 179 3.42 -6.40 -13.68
N ALA A 180 2.97 -5.25 -13.17
CA ALA A 180 1.78 -4.57 -13.68
C ALA A 180 2.01 -4.05 -15.12
N ALA A 181 3.19 -3.48 -15.40
CA ALA A 181 3.59 -3.08 -16.74
C ALA A 181 3.66 -4.27 -17.71
N ALA A 182 4.24 -5.39 -17.28
CA ALA A 182 4.25 -6.62 -18.07
C ALA A 182 2.83 -7.17 -18.32
N GLY A 183 1.93 -7.04 -17.35
CA GLY A 183 0.52 -7.37 -17.50
C GLY A 183 -0.17 -6.53 -18.56
N LEU A 184 0.07 -5.22 -18.56
CA LEU A 184 -0.46 -4.30 -19.56
C LEU A 184 0.01 -4.65 -20.99
N LEU A 185 1.31 -4.95 -21.15
CA LEU A 185 1.87 -5.31 -22.47
C LEU A 185 1.31 -6.62 -23.04
N ARG A 186 0.84 -7.54 -22.18
CA ARG A 186 0.19 -8.80 -22.58
C ARG A 186 -1.31 -8.65 -22.87
N THR A 187 -1.92 -7.54 -22.46
CA THR A 187 -3.33 -7.32 -22.69
C THR A 187 -3.51 -6.87 -24.15
N GLU A 188 -4.08 -7.76 -24.98
CA GLU A 188 -4.33 -7.45 -26.39
C GLU A 188 -5.50 -6.46 -26.55
N PRO A 189 -5.38 -5.46 -27.42
CA PRO A 189 -6.48 -4.64 -27.81
C PRO A 189 -7.45 -5.49 -28.66
N GLY A 190 -8.57 -5.90 -28.08
CA GLY A 190 -9.63 -6.62 -28.80
C GLY A 190 -10.72 -5.68 -29.28
N ALA A 191 -11.40 -6.04 -30.37
CA ALA A 191 -12.49 -5.29 -30.98
C ALA A 191 -13.82 -5.49 -30.22
N GLY A 192 -13.89 -5.04 -28.96
CA GLY A 192 -15.14 -5.09 -28.19
C GLY A 192 -15.04 -4.35 -26.86
N GLY A 193 -16.16 -3.86 -26.34
CA GLY A 193 -16.21 -3.06 -25.12
C GLY A 193 -15.57 -3.74 -23.90
N ALA A 194 -15.68 -5.06 -23.76
CA ALA A 194 -15.06 -5.82 -22.67
C ALA A 194 -13.52 -5.85 -22.78
N ALA A 195 -12.97 -5.94 -23.99
CA ALA A 195 -11.54 -5.91 -24.23
C ALA A 195 -10.97 -4.51 -23.97
N ALA A 196 -11.65 -3.45 -24.44
CA ALA A 196 -11.26 -2.06 -24.14
C ALA A 196 -11.28 -1.77 -22.64
N ALA A 197 -12.29 -2.24 -21.89
CA ALA A 197 -12.36 -2.13 -20.44
C ALA A 197 -11.20 -2.90 -19.76
N GLY A 198 -10.81 -4.06 -20.28
CA GLY A 198 -9.68 -4.84 -19.80
C GLY A 198 -8.35 -4.09 -19.95
N VAL A 199 -8.11 -3.47 -21.12
CA VAL A 199 -6.91 -2.64 -21.37
C VAL A 199 -6.91 -1.41 -20.46
N ALA A 200 -8.03 -0.70 -20.33
CA ALA A 200 -8.14 0.46 -19.45
C ALA A 200 -7.84 0.08 -17.98
N HIS A 201 -8.37 -1.04 -17.52
CA HIS A 201 -8.09 -1.56 -16.18
C HIS A 201 -6.60 -1.90 -15.99
N ALA A 202 -6.00 -2.61 -16.94
CA ALA A 202 -4.57 -2.96 -16.89
C ALA A 202 -3.67 -1.71 -16.90
N ARG A 203 -4.02 -0.71 -17.73
CA ARG A 203 -3.31 0.58 -17.80
C ARG A 203 -3.39 1.33 -16.48
N HIS A 204 -4.58 1.41 -15.88
CA HIS A 204 -4.76 2.02 -14.57
C HIS A 204 -3.95 1.28 -13.49
N ALA A 205 -4.02 -0.06 -13.46
CA ALA A 205 -3.27 -0.86 -12.49
C ALA A 205 -1.75 -0.66 -12.61
N ALA A 206 -1.23 -0.56 -13.84
CA ALA A 206 0.18 -0.28 -14.09
C ALA A 206 0.57 1.15 -13.64
N ALA A 207 -0.23 2.16 -13.97
CA ALA A 207 0.00 3.54 -13.52
C ALA A 207 -0.03 3.66 -11.99
N ALA A 208 -1.00 3.02 -11.33
CA ALA A 208 -1.09 3.00 -9.87
C ALA A 208 0.11 2.30 -9.22
N ALA A 209 0.55 1.16 -9.77
CA ALA A 209 1.71 0.42 -9.26
C ALA A 209 3.02 1.23 -9.41
N VAL A 210 3.20 1.90 -10.55
CA VAL A 210 4.35 2.79 -10.80
C VAL A 210 4.34 3.97 -9.83
N ASN A 211 3.18 4.62 -9.65
CA ASN A 211 3.02 5.73 -8.71
C ASN A 211 3.32 5.29 -7.26
N ALA A 212 2.84 4.12 -6.84
CA ALA A 212 3.13 3.56 -5.52
C ALA A 212 4.62 3.24 -5.33
N ALA A 213 5.31 2.72 -6.38
CA ALA A 213 6.74 2.46 -6.34
C ALA A 213 7.54 3.76 -6.24
N ARG A 214 7.17 4.82 -7.00
CA ARG A 214 7.78 6.15 -6.89
C ARG A 214 7.61 6.73 -5.48
N HIS A 215 6.41 6.66 -4.93
CA HIS A 215 6.15 7.12 -3.57
C HIS A 215 7.03 6.36 -2.56
N THR A 216 7.19 5.05 -2.74
CA THR A 216 8.07 4.23 -1.89
C THR A 216 9.53 4.69 -1.98
N LEU A 217 10.06 4.89 -3.19
CA LEU A 217 11.43 5.38 -3.39
C LEU A 217 11.62 6.81 -2.85
N PHE A 218 10.59 7.66 -2.95
CA PHE A 218 10.60 9.00 -2.38
C PHE A 218 10.74 9.00 -0.85
N LEU A 219 10.15 8.03 -0.15
CA LEU A 219 10.24 7.89 1.30
C LEU A 219 11.61 7.36 1.79
N VAL A 220 12.48 6.92 0.88
CA VAL A 220 13.84 6.50 1.21
C VAL A 220 14.69 7.74 1.49
N PRO A 221 15.41 7.80 2.61
CA PRO A 221 16.36 8.88 2.90
C PRO A 221 17.43 9.02 1.82
N ALA A 222 18.07 10.17 1.74
CA ALA A 222 19.22 10.38 0.88
C ALA A 222 20.30 9.33 1.13
N ALA A 223 20.91 8.83 0.06
CA ALA A 223 21.94 7.81 0.15
C ALA A 223 23.17 8.35 0.89
N ARG A 224 23.64 7.59 1.88
CA ARG A 224 24.83 7.94 2.68
C ARG A 224 26.10 7.28 2.15
N THR A 225 25.97 6.29 1.28
CA THR A 225 27.09 5.55 0.70
C THR A 225 26.92 5.41 -0.81
N PRO A 226 28.03 5.34 -1.58
CA PRO A 226 27.96 5.12 -3.04
C PRO A 226 27.16 3.88 -3.41
N LYS A 227 27.28 2.79 -2.63
CA LYS A 227 26.53 1.55 -2.83
C LYS A 227 25.01 1.76 -2.71
N GLN A 228 24.58 2.57 -1.75
CA GLN A 228 23.15 2.90 -1.59
C GLN A 228 22.67 3.79 -2.74
N ALA A 229 23.48 4.75 -3.18
CA ALA A 229 23.18 5.61 -4.32
C ALA A 229 23.03 4.78 -5.61
N ALA A 230 23.99 3.91 -5.91
CA ALA A 230 23.95 3.03 -7.08
C ALA A 230 22.73 2.09 -7.07
N ALA A 231 22.41 1.51 -5.92
CA ALA A 231 21.25 0.64 -5.80
C ALA A 231 19.92 1.42 -5.99
N ARG A 232 19.83 2.64 -5.48
CA ARG A 232 18.68 3.52 -5.69
C ARG A 232 18.53 3.88 -7.16
N SER A 233 19.59 4.33 -7.83
CA SER A 233 19.59 4.64 -9.25
C SER A 233 19.21 3.44 -10.11
N GLY A 234 19.66 2.23 -9.74
CA GLY A 234 19.26 1.01 -10.42
C GLY A 234 17.76 0.74 -10.33
N LEU A 235 17.14 0.93 -9.15
CA LEU A 235 15.68 0.78 -8.98
C LEU A 235 14.91 1.86 -9.76
N GLU A 236 15.42 3.09 -9.78
CA GLU A 236 14.83 4.20 -10.53
C GLU A 236 14.84 3.91 -12.04
N ARG A 237 15.96 3.38 -12.58
CA ARG A 237 16.06 2.96 -13.98
C ARG A 237 15.05 1.87 -14.34
N LEU A 238 14.89 0.86 -13.49
CA LEU A 238 13.89 -0.19 -13.67
C LEU A 238 12.47 0.37 -13.67
N LEU A 239 12.19 1.36 -12.82
CA LEU A 239 10.89 2.01 -12.77
C LEU A 239 10.60 2.83 -14.02
N VAL A 240 11.61 3.52 -14.58
CA VAL A 240 11.49 4.22 -15.88
C VAL A 240 11.13 3.24 -16.99
N ARG A 241 11.70 2.03 -16.99
CA ARG A 241 11.31 0.99 -17.95
C ARG A 241 9.87 0.49 -17.78
N ALA A 242 9.39 0.37 -16.53
CA ALA A 242 7.98 0.07 -16.29
C ALA A 242 7.06 1.18 -16.81
N GLU A 243 7.49 2.44 -16.71
CA GLU A 243 6.74 3.59 -17.25
C GLU A 243 6.75 3.65 -18.78
N ALA A 244 7.85 3.31 -19.42
CA ALA A 244 7.93 3.27 -20.88
C ALA A 244 6.83 2.36 -21.47
N ALA A 245 6.50 1.26 -20.79
CA ALA A 245 5.40 0.38 -21.20
C ALA A 245 4.03 1.08 -21.18
N LEU A 246 3.82 2.08 -20.32
CA LEU A 246 2.60 2.91 -20.33
C LEU A 246 2.55 3.82 -21.57
N GLY A 247 3.71 4.25 -22.07
CA GLY A 247 3.85 5.07 -23.28
C GLY A 247 3.64 4.31 -24.59
N ASP A 248 4.08 3.05 -24.65
CA ASP A 248 4.05 2.25 -25.88
C ASP A 248 2.63 1.77 -26.26
N THR A 249 1.73 1.65 -25.29
CA THR A 249 0.35 1.24 -25.55
C THR A 249 -0.47 2.29 -26.30
N GLY A 250 -0.04 3.56 -26.35
CA GLY A 250 -0.67 4.62 -27.15
C GLY A 250 -0.31 4.59 -28.66
N ARG A 251 0.67 3.77 -29.04
CA ARG A 251 1.12 3.63 -30.45
C ARG A 251 0.42 2.50 -31.20
N ARG A 252 -0.37 1.67 -30.49
CA ARG A 252 -1.10 0.53 -31.06
C ARG A 252 -2.53 0.85 -31.49
N GLU A 253 -2.90 2.12 -31.66
CA GLU A 253 -4.09 2.45 -32.41
C GLU A 253 -3.87 2.00 -33.86
N PRO A 254 -4.83 1.34 -34.51
CA PRO A 254 -4.70 0.96 -35.89
C PRO A 254 -4.53 2.26 -36.69
N GLU A 255 -3.33 2.44 -37.29
CA GLU A 255 -3.18 3.40 -38.37
C GLU A 255 -4.29 3.12 -39.36
N GLY A 256 -5.20 4.09 -39.50
CA GLY A 256 -6.35 3.99 -40.33
C GLY A 256 -5.99 3.58 -41.75
N THR A 257 -6.76 2.66 -42.25
CA THR A 257 -6.95 2.31 -43.64
C THR A 257 -7.05 3.58 -44.50
N ASP A 258 -5.91 4.09 -44.97
CA ASP A 258 -5.85 4.99 -46.12
C ASP A 258 -4.48 4.82 -46.77
N ALA A 259 -4.35 3.72 -47.49
CA ALA A 259 -3.40 3.59 -48.58
C ALA A 259 -3.99 2.60 -49.61
N GLN A 260 -4.94 3.12 -50.41
CA GLN A 260 -5.09 2.62 -51.75
C GLN A 260 -3.82 2.96 -52.50
N ALA A 261 -3.04 1.96 -52.83
CA ALA A 261 -2.06 2.04 -53.91
C ALA A 261 -1.75 0.63 -54.41
N GLU A 262 -2.32 0.34 -55.57
CA GLU A 262 -1.72 -0.32 -56.71
C GLU A 262 -0.94 -1.64 -56.51
N THR A 263 -1.56 -2.68 -57.02
CA THR A 263 -0.92 -3.93 -57.43
C THR A 263 0.13 -3.68 -58.52
N PRO A 264 1.22 -4.47 -58.53
CA PRO A 264 1.45 -5.32 -59.68
C PRO A 264 1.80 -6.77 -59.33
N SER A 265 1.33 -7.58 -60.27
CA SER A 265 1.39 -9.01 -60.50
C SER A 265 2.73 -9.72 -60.22
N GLU A 266 2.55 -10.96 -59.78
CA GLU A 266 3.27 -12.18 -60.16
C GLU A 266 4.82 -12.20 -60.18
N VAL A 267 5.41 -12.86 -59.22
CA VAL A 267 6.38 -13.93 -59.49
C VAL A 267 6.23 -15.05 -58.46
N ARG A 268 5.75 -16.18 -58.94
CA ARG A 268 5.69 -17.46 -58.24
C ARG A 268 7.13 -18.03 -58.23
N SER A 269 7.67 -18.28 -57.05
CA SER A 269 8.77 -19.26 -56.95
C SER A 269 8.65 -20.06 -55.67
N GLN A 270 8.54 -21.36 -55.89
CA GLN A 270 8.58 -22.41 -54.89
C GLN A 270 9.95 -22.48 -54.24
N ALA A 271 9.99 -22.42 -52.92
CA ALA A 271 11.08 -23.02 -52.14
C ALA A 271 10.68 -23.22 -50.69
N GLY A 272 10.64 -24.45 -50.27
CA GLY A 272 11.12 -24.83 -48.94
C GLY A 272 10.17 -24.56 -47.74
N SER A 273 9.45 -25.58 -47.36
CA SER A 273 9.01 -25.83 -45.97
C SER A 273 10.20 -25.64 -45.03
N GLN A 274 10.32 -24.47 -44.42
CA GLN A 274 11.17 -24.30 -43.24
C GLN A 274 10.36 -23.69 -42.11
N ALA A 275 10.53 -24.32 -40.94
CA ALA A 275 9.86 -24.08 -39.69
C ALA A 275 9.46 -22.60 -39.51
N LYS A 276 8.15 -22.33 -39.39
CA LYS A 276 7.59 -21.10 -38.86
C LYS A 276 8.00 -20.99 -37.39
N THR A 277 9.20 -20.51 -37.11
CA THR A 277 9.52 -19.93 -35.81
C THR A 277 8.61 -18.73 -35.70
N GLN A 278 7.50 -18.85 -34.96
CA GLN A 278 6.59 -17.76 -34.68
C GLN A 278 7.40 -16.67 -34.01
N ALA A 279 7.63 -15.57 -34.70
CA ALA A 279 8.27 -14.39 -34.14
C ALA A 279 7.40 -13.90 -32.98
N VAL A 280 7.90 -14.01 -31.77
CA VAL A 280 7.22 -13.55 -30.55
C VAL A 280 6.91 -12.06 -30.74
N PRO A 281 5.66 -11.60 -30.57
CA PRO A 281 5.30 -10.19 -30.70
C PRO A 281 6.20 -9.34 -29.80
N ARG A 282 6.72 -8.22 -30.30
CA ARG A 282 7.63 -7.34 -29.54
C ARG A 282 7.12 -7.04 -28.12
N GLY A 283 5.81 -6.84 -27.96
CA GLY A 283 5.19 -6.58 -26.66
C GLY A 283 5.30 -7.76 -25.68
N GLU A 284 5.22 -9.00 -26.18
CA GLU A 284 5.32 -10.20 -25.34
C GLU A 284 6.78 -10.45 -24.91
N ALA A 285 7.74 -10.24 -25.80
CA ALA A 285 9.16 -10.32 -25.46
C ALA A 285 9.53 -9.29 -24.37
N GLN A 286 9.09 -8.04 -24.52
CA GLN A 286 9.30 -6.99 -23.52
C GLN A 286 8.60 -7.32 -22.19
N ALA A 287 7.37 -7.83 -22.23
CA ALA A 287 6.66 -8.28 -21.03
C ALA A 287 7.39 -9.41 -20.30
N ALA A 288 8.00 -10.34 -21.04
CA ALA A 288 8.79 -11.44 -20.47
C ALA A 288 10.03 -10.92 -19.73
N VAL A 289 10.72 -9.93 -20.31
CA VAL A 289 11.90 -9.27 -19.70
C VAL A 289 11.50 -8.55 -18.40
N LEU A 290 10.44 -7.72 -18.41
CA LEU A 290 9.97 -7.03 -17.22
C LEU A 290 9.58 -8.02 -16.12
N ALA A 291 8.91 -9.10 -16.47
CA ALA A 291 8.53 -10.16 -15.53
C ALA A 291 9.77 -10.93 -14.98
N ALA A 292 10.82 -11.09 -15.76
CA ALA A 292 12.08 -11.68 -15.30
C ALA A 292 12.77 -10.77 -14.26
N TRP A 293 12.90 -9.48 -14.56
CA TRP A 293 13.47 -8.50 -13.62
C TRP A 293 12.67 -8.41 -12.32
N ALA A 294 11.35 -8.45 -12.40
CA ALA A 294 10.49 -8.48 -11.21
C ALA A 294 10.79 -9.71 -10.33
N ARG A 295 10.94 -10.89 -10.93
CA ARG A 295 11.32 -12.12 -10.20
C ARG A 295 12.67 -12.01 -9.52
N ASP A 296 13.67 -11.41 -10.20
CA ASP A 296 15.02 -11.22 -9.66
C ASP A 296 15.03 -10.24 -8.48
N LEU A 297 14.26 -9.15 -8.58
CA LEU A 297 14.07 -8.21 -7.47
C LEU A 297 13.45 -8.89 -6.24
N ARG A 298 12.42 -9.73 -6.44
CA ARG A 298 11.78 -10.47 -5.34
C ARG A 298 12.72 -11.47 -4.68
N ARG A 299 13.58 -12.12 -5.46
CA ARG A 299 14.58 -13.09 -4.96
C ARG A 299 15.81 -12.42 -4.34
N GLY A 300 15.91 -11.09 -4.42
CA GLY A 300 17.05 -10.35 -3.86
C GLY A 300 18.35 -10.49 -4.68
N ARG A 301 18.24 -10.90 -5.96
CA ARG A 301 19.38 -10.99 -6.88
C ARG A 301 19.98 -9.60 -7.15
N PRO A 302 21.21 -9.50 -7.66
CA PRO A 302 21.79 -8.24 -8.12
C PRO A 302 20.82 -7.49 -9.05
N LEU A 303 20.87 -6.17 -9.03
CA LEU A 303 20.04 -5.36 -9.93
C LEU A 303 20.51 -5.58 -11.35
N PRO A 304 19.60 -5.83 -12.31
CA PRO A 304 19.97 -5.92 -13.71
C PRO A 304 20.52 -4.58 -14.20
N ALA A 305 21.56 -4.63 -15.03
CA ALA A 305 22.03 -3.47 -15.76
C ALA A 305 20.96 -3.11 -16.81
N VAL A 306 20.44 -1.89 -16.75
CA VAL A 306 19.40 -1.41 -17.65
C VAL A 306 19.91 -0.16 -18.34
N ALA A 307 20.13 -0.22 -19.65
CA ALA A 307 20.36 0.95 -20.48
C ALA A 307 19.07 1.76 -20.61
N LEU A 308 19.14 3.06 -20.48
CA LEU A 308 17.96 3.95 -20.53
C LEU A 308 17.51 4.27 -21.97
N SER A 309 18.40 4.16 -22.97
CA SER A 309 18.08 4.32 -24.38
C SER A 309 18.92 3.38 -25.25
N VAL A 310 18.49 3.14 -26.50
CA VAL A 310 19.26 2.35 -27.48
C VAL A 310 20.60 3.01 -27.74
N ALA A 311 20.65 4.36 -27.84
CA ALA A 311 21.89 5.12 -28.00
C ALA A 311 22.87 4.96 -26.82
N GLN A 312 22.37 4.80 -25.58
CA GLN A 312 23.22 4.52 -24.41
C GLN A 312 23.70 3.07 -24.38
N ALA A 313 22.91 2.12 -24.90
CA ALA A 313 23.36 0.74 -25.04
C ALA A 313 24.50 0.62 -26.08
N GLU A 314 24.38 1.33 -27.20
CA GLU A 314 25.41 1.40 -28.24
C GLU A 314 26.68 2.10 -27.74
N GLU A 315 26.53 3.14 -26.90
CA GLU A 315 27.66 3.87 -26.31
C GLU A 315 28.36 3.03 -25.21
N GLU A 316 27.61 2.28 -24.38
CA GLU A 316 28.16 1.33 -23.40
C GLU A 316 28.83 0.13 -24.09
N GLU A 317 28.31 -0.38 -25.21
CA GLU A 317 28.93 -1.44 -26.00
C GLU A 317 30.20 -0.93 -26.70
N ALA A 318 30.20 0.27 -27.28
CA ALA A 318 31.36 0.88 -27.89
C ALA A 318 32.47 1.22 -26.87
N GLU A 319 32.10 1.67 -25.65
CA GLU A 319 33.05 1.86 -24.55
C GLU A 319 33.63 0.53 -24.05
N ALA A 320 32.78 -0.52 -23.92
CA ALA A 320 33.22 -1.85 -23.52
C ALA A 320 34.14 -2.52 -24.57
N GLU A 321 33.90 -2.30 -25.85
CA GLU A 321 34.77 -2.74 -26.94
C GLU A 321 36.07 -1.92 -26.99
N GLY A 322 36.01 -0.61 -26.80
CA GLY A 322 37.18 0.26 -26.68
C GLY A 322 38.06 -0.08 -25.47
N GLN A 323 37.44 -0.51 -24.37
CA GLN A 323 38.17 -0.96 -23.19
C GLN A 323 38.85 -2.33 -23.42
N ARG A 324 38.17 -3.29 -24.07
CA ARG A 324 38.75 -4.60 -24.44
C ARG A 324 39.88 -4.45 -25.45
N GLY A 325 39.80 -3.46 -26.35
CA GLY A 325 40.89 -3.16 -27.28
C GLY A 325 42.11 -2.52 -26.61
N ARG A 326 41.95 -1.82 -25.48
CA ARG A 326 43.06 -1.23 -24.70
C ARG A 326 43.70 -2.21 -23.72
N ASP A 327 42.95 -3.15 -23.15
CA ASP A 327 43.48 -4.18 -22.25
C ASP A 327 44.25 -5.29 -23.00
N GLY A 328 44.19 -5.30 -24.34
CA GLY A 328 44.96 -6.21 -25.20
C GLY A 328 46.40 -5.78 -25.48
N ILE A 329 46.81 -4.56 -25.14
CA ILE A 329 48.15 -4.05 -25.37
C ILE A 329 48.72 -3.39 -24.10
N GLY A 330 49.41 -4.14 -23.27
CA GLY A 330 50.26 -3.59 -22.21
C GLY A 330 49.82 -3.88 -20.78
N GLY A 331 50.62 -4.72 -20.16
CA GLY A 331 50.43 -5.21 -18.81
C GLY A 331 50.58 -4.20 -17.69
N VAL A 332 50.01 -4.62 -16.57
CA VAL A 332 50.35 -4.26 -15.17
C VAL A 332 50.51 -2.77 -14.88
N GLY A 333 49.42 -2.16 -14.40
CA GLY A 333 49.47 -0.81 -13.84
C GLY A 333 48.14 -0.37 -13.25
N GLN A 334 47.95 -0.66 -11.97
CA GLN A 334 47.05 0.00 -10.99
C GLN A 334 45.63 0.47 -11.43
N ALA A 335 44.68 -0.42 -11.33
CA ALA A 335 43.24 -0.12 -11.29
C ALA A 335 42.85 0.60 -9.98
N ARG A 336 43.10 1.89 -9.87
CA ARG A 336 42.59 2.77 -8.79
C ARG A 336 41.88 4.05 -9.27
N GLY A 337 41.77 4.26 -10.60
CA GLY A 337 41.15 5.46 -11.19
C GLY A 337 39.69 5.32 -11.64
N GLY A 338 39.18 4.10 -11.85
CA GLY A 338 37.88 3.87 -12.49
C GLY A 338 36.65 4.16 -11.59
N SER A 339 36.79 4.11 -10.27
CA SER A 339 35.65 4.30 -9.38
C SER A 339 35.14 5.74 -9.33
N ARG A 340 36.02 6.74 -9.43
CA ARG A 340 35.63 8.16 -9.32
C ARG A 340 34.86 8.69 -10.54
N ALA A 341 35.11 8.20 -11.72
CA ALA A 341 34.39 8.59 -12.93
C ALA A 341 32.98 7.98 -12.94
N TRP A 342 32.84 6.73 -12.50
CA TRP A 342 31.54 6.07 -12.34
C TRP A 342 30.71 6.68 -11.21
N ASP A 343 31.32 7.08 -10.10
CA ASP A 343 30.67 7.76 -8.99
C ASP A 343 30.14 9.14 -9.41
N ALA A 344 30.86 9.87 -10.27
CA ALA A 344 30.40 11.15 -10.82
C ALA A 344 29.24 10.98 -11.82
N VAL A 345 29.29 9.97 -12.69
CA VAL A 345 28.21 9.67 -13.65
C VAL A 345 26.98 9.11 -12.94
N ALA A 346 27.15 8.25 -11.92
CA ALA A 346 26.05 7.77 -11.09
C ALA A 346 25.42 8.91 -10.27
N GLY A 347 26.20 9.85 -9.75
CA GLY A 347 25.73 11.04 -9.06
C GLY A 347 24.93 11.97 -9.98
N THR A 348 25.42 12.25 -11.18
CA THR A 348 24.73 13.11 -12.16
C THR A 348 23.50 12.44 -12.77
N ALA A 349 23.51 11.11 -12.99
CA ALA A 349 22.33 10.36 -13.44
C ALA A 349 21.25 10.29 -12.34
N ALA A 350 21.64 10.13 -11.06
CA ALA A 350 20.73 10.18 -9.94
C ALA A 350 20.13 11.58 -9.72
N GLU A 351 20.90 12.64 -9.96
CA GLU A 351 20.40 14.02 -9.97
C GLU A 351 19.55 14.33 -11.20
N ALA A 352 19.89 13.78 -12.36
CA ALA A 352 19.10 13.93 -13.59
C ALA A 352 17.80 13.14 -13.57
N VAL A 353 17.76 11.96 -12.91
CA VAL A 353 16.54 11.18 -12.66
C VAL A 353 15.82 11.64 -11.38
N GLY A 354 16.24 12.75 -10.78
CA GLY A 354 15.73 13.26 -9.51
C GLY A 354 14.27 12.92 -9.29
N LEU A 355 13.99 12.06 -8.32
CA LEU A 355 12.62 11.77 -7.88
C LEU A 355 11.96 13.11 -7.58
N GLY A 356 10.89 13.41 -8.28
CA GLY A 356 10.16 14.66 -8.15
C GLY A 356 9.94 14.97 -6.67
N ARG A 357 10.52 16.06 -6.18
CA ARG A 357 10.11 16.58 -4.89
C ARG A 357 8.62 16.83 -4.99
N PRO A 358 7.81 16.38 -4.02
CA PRO A 358 6.41 16.76 -3.98
C PRO A 358 6.31 18.25 -4.15
N ALA A 359 5.25 18.70 -4.84
CA ALA A 359 5.01 20.11 -5.06
C ALA A 359 5.33 20.93 -3.79
N PRO A 360 6.02 22.06 -3.89
CA PRO A 360 6.41 22.89 -2.74
C PRO A 360 5.22 23.22 -1.83
N ASP A 361 4.02 23.32 -2.41
CA ASP A 361 2.77 23.72 -1.75
C ASP A 361 2.02 22.57 -1.07
N GLN A 362 2.46 21.31 -1.22
CA GLN A 362 1.80 20.20 -0.51
C GLN A 362 2.30 20.13 0.95
N PRO A 363 1.38 20.27 1.93
CA PRO A 363 1.74 20.19 3.34
C PRO A 363 2.31 18.79 3.65
N ARG A 364 3.40 18.75 4.41
CA ARG A 364 4.13 17.51 4.75
C ARG A 364 4.03 17.19 6.24
N GLY A 365 4.19 15.93 6.59
CA GLY A 365 4.23 15.46 7.97
C GLY A 365 2.96 15.81 8.74
N LEU A 366 3.10 16.32 9.96
CA LEU A 366 1.96 16.65 10.82
C LEU A 366 1.06 17.75 10.23
N ARG A 367 1.60 18.69 9.44
CA ARG A 367 0.78 19.69 8.75
C ARG A 367 -0.15 19.08 7.71
N ALA A 368 0.28 18.05 7.00
CA ALA A 368 -0.56 17.32 6.05
C ALA A 368 -1.71 16.58 6.77
N VAL A 369 -1.45 16.02 7.93
CA VAL A 369 -2.48 15.39 8.77
C VAL A 369 -3.43 16.47 9.31
N ALA A 370 -2.91 17.56 9.83
CA ALA A 370 -3.71 18.67 10.36
C ALA A 370 -4.62 19.31 9.30
N SER A 371 -4.13 19.51 8.05
CA SER A 371 -4.96 20.01 6.96
C SER A 371 -6.12 19.06 6.59
N ARG A 372 -5.92 17.76 6.73
CA ARG A 372 -6.97 16.75 6.51
C ARG A 372 -7.97 16.65 7.67
N LEU A 373 -7.59 17.11 8.86
CA LEU A 373 -8.44 17.17 10.06
C LEU A 373 -9.11 18.53 10.24
N ALA A 374 -8.84 19.51 9.38
CA ALA A 374 -9.40 20.85 9.45
C ALA A 374 -10.95 20.84 9.39
N PRO A 375 -11.63 21.84 9.99
CA PRO A 375 -13.07 22.02 9.84
C PRO A 375 -13.46 22.06 8.37
N GLY A 376 -14.47 21.28 7.98
CA GLY A 376 -14.85 21.11 6.56
C GLY A 376 -14.18 19.92 5.86
N SER A 377 -13.23 19.24 6.49
CA SER A 377 -12.64 18.01 5.97
C SER A 377 -13.71 16.94 5.72
N PRO A 378 -13.58 16.18 4.62
CA PRO A 378 -14.46 15.05 4.34
C PRO A 378 -14.34 13.89 5.33
N LEU A 379 -13.33 13.90 6.21
CA LEU A 379 -13.13 12.87 7.23
C LEU A 379 -14.01 13.09 8.48
N LEU A 380 -14.41 14.33 8.77
CA LEU A 380 -15.26 14.62 9.94
C LEU A 380 -16.64 13.94 9.87
N PRO A 381 -17.39 14.01 8.75
CA PRO A 381 -18.65 13.27 8.62
C PRO A 381 -18.48 11.75 8.78
N ILE A 382 -17.34 11.19 8.34
CA ILE A 382 -17.02 9.77 8.53
C ILE A 382 -16.82 9.49 10.02
N GLY A 383 -16.09 10.34 10.74
CA GLY A 383 -15.90 10.23 12.19
C GLY A 383 -17.24 10.28 12.95
N VAL A 384 -18.11 11.23 12.63
CA VAL A 384 -19.45 11.36 13.24
C VAL A 384 -20.30 10.11 12.97
N ARG A 385 -20.29 9.58 11.74
CA ARG A 385 -20.99 8.35 11.37
C ARG A 385 -20.50 7.17 12.21
N VAL A 386 -19.17 7.02 12.36
CA VAL A 386 -18.58 5.94 13.15
C VAL A 386 -18.96 6.10 14.63
N ALA A 387 -18.82 7.30 15.20
CA ALA A 387 -19.19 7.55 16.60
C ALA A 387 -20.66 7.20 16.87
N ALA A 388 -21.58 7.76 16.09
CA ALA A 388 -23.00 7.54 16.26
C ALA A 388 -23.39 6.06 16.10
N GLY A 389 -22.90 5.41 15.05
CA GLY A 389 -23.21 4.00 14.82
C GLY A 389 -22.62 3.06 15.87
N CYS A 390 -21.42 3.35 16.37
CA CYS A 390 -20.82 2.57 17.45
C CYS A 390 -21.57 2.77 18.79
N VAL A 391 -21.96 4.00 19.13
CA VAL A 391 -22.77 4.29 20.33
C VAL A 391 -24.11 3.53 20.27
N LEU A 392 -24.83 3.66 19.15
CA LEU A 392 -26.12 3.00 18.96
C LEU A 392 -25.99 1.47 18.98
N ALA A 393 -24.92 0.92 18.38
CA ALA A 393 -24.67 -0.52 18.40
C ALA A 393 -24.39 -1.03 19.82
N GLY A 394 -23.57 -0.32 20.60
CA GLY A 394 -23.26 -0.68 21.97
C GLY A 394 -24.48 -0.56 22.89
N TRP A 395 -25.27 0.51 22.76
CA TRP A 395 -26.52 0.66 23.54
C TRP A 395 -27.59 -0.35 23.14
N ALA A 396 -27.72 -0.67 21.85
CA ALA A 396 -28.64 -1.73 21.40
C ALA A 396 -28.23 -3.10 21.97
N SER A 397 -26.94 -3.41 22.01
CA SER A 397 -26.41 -4.62 22.64
C SER A 397 -26.77 -4.67 24.14
N MET A 398 -26.58 -3.57 24.86
CA MET A 398 -26.97 -3.46 26.27
C MET A 398 -28.46 -3.65 26.46
N ALA A 399 -29.31 -3.09 25.60
CA ALA A 399 -30.77 -3.21 25.66
C ALA A 399 -31.25 -4.66 25.45
N VAL A 400 -30.50 -5.46 24.71
CA VAL A 400 -30.75 -6.90 24.52
C VAL A 400 -30.22 -7.75 25.70
N GLY A 401 -29.51 -7.12 26.66
CA GLY A 401 -29.01 -7.79 27.86
C GLY A 401 -27.67 -8.51 27.69
N VAL A 402 -26.87 -8.15 26.68
CA VAL A 402 -25.56 -8.75 26.45
C VAL A 402 -24.52 -8.18 27.42
N GLY A 403 -23.69 -9.06 27.99
CA GLY A 403 -22.70 -8.69 29.00
C GLY A 403 -21.47 -7.94 28.48
N HIS A 404 -21.23 -7.90 27.15
CA HIS A 404 -20.00 -7.38 26.55
C HIS A 404 -20.24 -6.41 25.38
N PRO A 405 -20.89 -5.24 25.60
CA PRO A 405 -21.33 -4.35 24.53
C PRO A 405 -20.19 -3.81 23.66
N TYR A 406 -18.93 -3.90 24.10
CA TYR A 406 -17.79 -3.49 23.30
C TYR A 406 -17.60 -4.31 22.01
N TRP A 407 -18.08 -5.55 21.97
CA TRP A 407 -18.02 -6.35 20.76
C TRP A 407 -18.95 -5.80 19.67
N ALA A 408 -20.12 -5.27 20.04
CA ALA A 408 -21.00 -4.57 19.11
C ALA A 408 -20.35 -3.28 18.59
N VAL A 409 -19.70 -2.50 19.48
CA VAL A 409 -18.93 -1.30 19.12
C VAL A 409 -17.82 -1.64 18.10
N VAL A 410 -17.01 -2.66 18.38
CA VAL A 410 -15.92 -3.11 17.49
C VAL A 410 -16.47 -3.61 16.15
N THR A 411 -17.59 -4.33 16.18
CA THR A 411 -18.23 -4.84 14.97
C THR A 411 -18.73 -3.68 14.10
N ALA A 412 -19.45 -2.72 14.67
CA ALA A 412 -19.89 -1.53 13.98
C ALA A 412 -18.71 -0.73 13.40
N ALA A 413 -17.67 -0.46 14.22
CA ALA A 413 -16.47 0.25 13.77
C ALA A 413 -15.76 -0.42 12.59
N SER A 414 -15.76 -1.76 12.51
CA SER A 414 -15.10 -2.55 11.47
C SER A 414 -15.83 -2.54 10.13
N ILE A 415 -17.11 -2.21 10.11
CA ILE A 415 -17.98 -2.24 8.92
C ILE A 415 -17.78 -0.99 8.07
N TYR A 416 -17.54 0.17 8.68
CA TYR A 416 -17.43 1.44 7.97
C TYR A 416 -16.26 1.46 6.99
N GLN A 417 -16.60 1.35 5.71
CA GLN A 417 -15.69 1.42 4.58
C GLN A 417 -15.85 2.75 3.82
N ALA A 418 -15.16 2.89 2.71
CA ALA A 418 -15.16 4.09 1.88
C ALA A 418 -16.55 4.44 1.32
N ASN A 419 -17.40 3.43 1.08
CA ASN A 419 -18.77 3.60 0.59
C ASN A 419 -19.74 2.55 1.15
N THR A 420 -21.03 2.74 0.89
CA THR A 420 -22.12 1.90 1.41
C THR A 420 -22.05 0.45 0.91
N THR A 421 -21.72 0.24 -0.36
CA THR A 421 -21.60 -1.11 -0.94
C THR A 421 -20.46 -1.92 -0.30
N LEU A 422 -19.30 -1.29 -0.10
CA LEU A 422 -18.18 -1.93 0.59
C LEU A 422 -18.50 -2.20 2.07
N SER A 423 -19.23 -1.29 2.71
CA SER A 423 -19.68 -1.47 4.11
C SER A 423 -20.66 -2.62 4.24
N TRP A 424 -21.61 -2.78 3.31
CA TRP A 424 -22.50 -3.93 3.23
C TRP A 424 -21.74 -5.25 3.06
N GLN A 425 -20.79 -5.28 2.10
CA GLN A 425 -19.95 -6.45 1.88
C GLN A 425 -19.15 -6.81 3.12
N ARG A 426 -18.61 -5.80 3.80
CA ARG A 426 -17.84 -5.98 5.04
C ARG A 426 -18.73 -6.50 6.18
N ALA A 427 -19.97 -6.03 6.30
CA ALA A 427 -20.94 -6.52 7.28
C ALA A 427 -21.22 -8.02 7.07
N LEU A 428 -21.53 -8.42 5.84
CA LEU A 428 -21.73 -9.84 5.50
C LEU A 428 -20.49 -10.70 5.78
N GLN A 429 -19.32 -10.24 5.35
CA GLN A 429 -18.06 -10.94 5.57
C GLN A 429 -17.75 -11.10 7.07
N ARG A 430 -18.01 -10.06 7.86
CA ARG A 430 -17.80 -10.09 9.32
C ARG A 430 -18.74 -11.06 9.99
N THR A 431 -20.04 -11.01 9.66
CA THR A 431 -21.06 -11.89 10.24
C THR A 431 -20.76 -13.36 9.89
N LEU A 432 -20.50 -13.66 8.63
CA LEU A 432 -20.14 -15.01 8.18
C LEU A 432 -18.84 -15.51 8.84
N GLY A 433 -17.80 -14.68 8.84
CA GLY A 433 -16.52 -15.04 9.45
C GLY A 433 -16.61 -15.27 10.95
N ASN A 434 -17.37 -14.45 11.68
CA ASN A 434 -17.60 -14.66 13.10
C ASN A 434 -18.42 -15.93 13.40
N LEU A 435 -19.47 -16.20 12.61
CA LEU A 435 -20.26 -17.43 12.76
C LEU A 435 -19.38 -18.67 12.61
N LEU A 436 -18.62 -18.75 11.51
CA LEU A 436 -17.71 -19.86 11.27
C LEU A 436 -16.56 -19.90 12.29
N GLY A 437 -16.10 -18.74 12.75
CA GLY A 437 -15.07 -18.62 13.80
C GLY A 437 -15.56 -19.11 15.16
N LEU A 438 -16.84 -18.89 15.52
CA LEU A 438 -17.44 -19.46 16.71
C LEU A 438 -17.57 -20.98 16.63
N LEU A 439 -17.93 -21.51 15.46
CA LEU A 439 -17.92 -22.97 15.24
C LEU A 439 -16.51 -23.54 15.38
N LEU A 440 -15.50 -22.85 14.81
CA LEU A 440 -14.10 -23.25 14.97
C LEU A 440 -13.67 -23.20 16.45
N PHE A 441 -14.01 -22.13 17.19
CA PHE A 441 -13.71 -22.02 18.61
C PHE A 441 -14.34 -23.18 19.40
N THR A 442 -15.61 -23.51 19.14
CA THR A 442 -16.31 -24.64 19.76
C THR A 442 -15.59 -25.96 19.46
N ALA A 443 -15.17 -26.17 18.23
CA ALA A 443 -14.42 -27.38 17.85
C ALA A 443 -13.04 -27.48 18.51
N LEU A 444 -12.44 -26.35 18.87
CA LEU A 444 -11.13 -26.26 19.52
C LEU A 444 -11.22 -26.36 21.06
N LEU A 445 -12.40 -26.32 21.66
CA LEU A 445 -12.59 -26.42 23.12
C LEU A 445 -11.88 -27.61 23.79
N PRO A 446 -11.89 -28.84 23.22
CA PRO A 446 -11.16 -29.95 23.80
C PRO A 446 -9.66 -29.67 23.94
N VAL A 447 -9.07 -28.99 22.94
CA VAL A 447 -7.65 -28.62 22.95
C VAL A 447 -7.40 -27.49 23.96
N ILE A 448 -8.27 -26.49 24.01
CA ILE A 448 -8.20 -25.36 24.95
C ILE A 448 -8.15 -25.86 26.40
N ARG A 449 -8.96 -26.88 26.70
CA ARG A 449 -9.06 -27.47 28.05
C ARG A 449 -7.82 -28.28 28.47
N THR A 450 -6.86 -28.56 27.58
CA THR A 450 -5.64 -29.31 27.93
C THR A 450 -4.65 -28.49 28.74
N GLY A 451 -4.76 -27.16 28.72
CA GLY A 451 -3.97 -26.28 29.58
C GLY A 451 -3.47 -25.00 28.94
N PRO A 452 -2.81 -24.13 29.72
CA PRO A 452 -2.40 -22.79 29.28
C PRO A 452 -1.45 -22.78 28.08
N LEU A 453 -0.54 -23.75 27.98
CA LEU A 453 0.38 -23.89 26.84
C LEU A 453 -0.39 -24.12 25.52
N ALA A 454 -1.41 -24.99 25.55
CA ALA A 454 -2.24 -25.23 24.38
C ALA A 454 -3.05 -23.99 23.98
N MET A 455 -3.52 -23.22 24.94
CA MET A 455 -4.22 -21.94 24.68
C MET A 455 -3.29 -20.94 23.98
N VAL A 456 -2.06 -20.74 24.47
CA VAL A 456 -1.05 -19.85 23.86
C VAL A 456 -0.69 -20.35 22.45
N ALA A 457 -0.38 -21.63 22.29
CA ALA A 457 -0.04 -22.21 20.99
C ALA A 457 -1.18 -22.04 19.97
N LEU A 458 -2.43 -22.22 20.42
CA LEU A 458 -3.61 -22.06 19.60
C LEU A 458 -3.88 -20.59 19.22
N ALA A 459 -3.66 -19.66 20.15
CA ALA A 459 -3.77 -18.22 19.86
C ALA A 459 -2.76 -17.80 18.78
N LEU A 460 -1.51 -18.25 18.86
CA LEU A 460 -0.46 -18.00 17.87
C LEU A 460 -0.79 -18.67 16.52
N ALA A 461 -1.31 -19.89 16.51
CA ALA A 461 -1.76 -20.57 15.31
C ALA A 461 -2.94 -19.84 14.65
N CYS A 462 -3.89 -19.36 15.43
CA CYS A 462 -5.01 -18.54 14.95
C CYS A 462 -4.52 -17.21 14.38
N GLN A 463 -3.55 -16.55 15.00
CA GLN A 463 -2.94 -15.33 14.46
C GLN A 463 -2.27 -15.58 13.10
N LEU A 464 -1.50 -16.66 12.97
CA LEU A 464 -0.89 -17.05 11.69
C LEU A 464 -1.95 -17.32 10.63
N GLY A 465 -2.99 -18.08 10.98
CA GLY A 465 -4.13 -18.40 10.11
C GLY A 465 -4.89 -17.14 9.68
N ALA A 466 -5.11 -16.19 10.58
CA ALA A 466 -5.76 -14.92 10.28
C ALA A 466 -5.00 -14.14 9.20
N GLU A 467 -3.70 -13.98 9.35
CA GLU A 467 -2.87 -13.24 8.39
C GLU A 467 -2.74 -13.97 7.03
N ALA A 468 -2.63 -15.29 7.04
CA ALA A 468 -2.58 -16.09 5.82
C ALA A 468 -3.90 -16.00 5.02
N CYS A 469 -5.02 -15.88 5.72
CA CYS A 469 -6.36 -15.93 5.14
C CYS A 469 -6.95 -14.55 4.82
N ILE A 470 -6.65 -13.51 5.62
CA ILE A 470 -7.21 -12.16 5.44
C ILE A 470 -6.83 -11.55 4.09
N SER A 471 -5.66 -11.89 3.58
CA SER A 471 -5.18 -11.45 2.28
C SER A 471 -5.97 -12.05 1.10
N ARG A 472 -6.65 -13.18 1.29
CA ARG A 472 -7.50 -13.85 0.30
C ARG A 472 -8.92 -13.35 0.34
N ASN A 473 -9.48 -13.22 1.52
CA ASN A 473 -10.77 -12.57 1.77
C ASN A 473 -10.94 -12.29 3.26
N TYR A 474 -11.59 -11.18 3.59
CA TYR A 474 -11.79 -10.73 4.97
C TYR A 474 -12.60 -11.73 5.82
N TRP A 475 -13.67 -12.36 5.26
CA TRP A 475 -14.45 -13.34 6.03
C TRP A 475 -13.61 -14.53 6.48
N LEU A 476 -12.70 -14.98 5.61
CA LEU A 476 -11.83 -16.12 5.93
C LEU A 476 -10.80 -15.77 7.02
N GLY A 477 -10.26 -14.54 7.00
CA GLY A 477 -9.44 -14.02 8.09
C GLY A 477 -10.22 -13.92 9.39
N SER A 478 -11.48 -13.45 9.34
CA SER A 478 -12.34 -13.32 10.52
C SER A 478 -12.65 -14.66 11.20
N VAL A 479 -12.67 -15.78 10.44
CA VAL A 479 -12.82 -17.14 11.01
C VAL A 479 -11.71 -17.43 12.03
N TRP A 480 -10.49 -17.00 11.76
CA TRP A 480 -9.34 -17.21 12.64
C TRP A 480 -9.22 -16.13 13.74
N VAL A 481 -9.60 -14.90 13.42
CA VAL A 481 -9.56 -13.78 14.39
C VAL A 481 -10.55 -14.02 15.53
N THR A 482 -11.69 -14.64 15.27
CA THR A 482 -12.74 -14.84 16.29
C THR A 482 -12.28 -15.76 17.43
N PRO A 483 -11.77 -16.98 17.20
CA PRO A 483 -11.26 -17.81 18.29
C PRO A 483 -10.04 -17.18 18.97
N MET A 484 -9.13 -16.54 18.25
CA MET A 484 -8.02 -15.81 18.84
C MET A 484 -8.51 -14.73 19.84
N ALA A 485 -9.48 -13.93 19.43
CA ALA A 485 -10.03 -12.87 20.29
C ALA A 485 -10.75 -13.41 21.53
N LEU A 486 -11.45 -14.55 21.41
CA LEU A 486 -12.06 -15.23 22.55
C LEU A 486 -11.02 -15.82 23.49
N LEU A 487 -9.96 -16.44 22.98
CA LEU A 487 -8.83 -16.93 23.79
C LEU A 487 -8.20 -15.80 24.63
N LEU A 488 -7.98 -14.62 24.02
CA LEU A 488 -7.45 -13.47 24.75
C LEU A 488 -8.34 -13.00 25.91
N THR A 489 -9.66 -13.16 25.79
CA THR A 489 -10.60 -12.83 26.88
C THR A 489 -10.66 -13.91 27.96
N GLU A 490 -10.47 -15.19 27.60
CA GLU A 490 -10.43 -16.31 28.54
C GLU A 490 -9.21 -16.31 29.47
N PHE A 491 -8.07 -15.78 29.03
CA PHE A 491 -6.89 -15.64 29.89
C PHE A 491 -7.13 -14.72 31.10
N GLY A 492 -8.07 -13.75 30.97
CA GLY A 492 -8.37 -12.78 32.04
C GLY A 492 -9.48 -13.20 33.00
N ALA A 493 -10.41 -14.06 32.60
CA ALA A 493 -11.54 -14.49 33.42
C ALA A 493 -12.22 -15.74 32.86
N HIS A 494 -12.27 -16.83 33.60
CA HIS A 494 -12.99 -18.04 33.22
C HIS A 494 -14.50 -17.80 33.29
N ARG A 495 -15.15 -17.79 32.15
CA ARG A 495 -16.59 -17.60 32.01
C ARG A 495 -17.26 -18.83 31.38
N PRO A 496 -18.59 -19.04 31.59
CA PRO A 496 -19.28 -20.10 30.89
C PRO A 496 -19.18 -19.92 29.37
N VAL A 497 -18.62 -20.90 28.68
CA VAL A 497 -18.34 -20.84 27.24
C VAL A 497 -19.64 -20.56 26.42
N ALA A 498 -20.78 -21.11 26.86
CA ALA A 498 -22.05 -20.91 26.18
C ALA A 498 -22.50 -19.43 26.16
N THR A 499 -22.28 -18.70 27.26
CA THR A 499 -22.61 -17.26 27.34
C THR A 499 -21.68 -16.44 26.47
N LEU A 500 -20.39 -16.75 26.45
CA LEU A 500 -19.40 -16.07 25.55
C LEU A 500 -19.77 -16.24 24.08
N ILE A 501 -20.16 -17.44 23.67
CA ILE A 501 -20.56 -17.72 22.28
C ILE A 501 -21.84 -16.97 21.95
N ALA A 502 -22.84 -17.01 22.81
CA ALA A 502 -24.12 -16.32 22.61
C ALA A 502 -23.96 -14.81 22.55
N ASP A 503 -23.25 -14.22 23.52
CA ASP A 503 -22.94 -12.79 23.56
C ASP A 503 -22.22 -12.35 22.30
N ARG A 504 -21.19 -13.10 21.89
CA ARG A 504 -20.40 -12.79 20.69
C ARG A 504 -21.23 -12.83 19.41
N TRP A 505 -22.16 -13.77 19.30
CA TRP A 505 -23.06 -13.88 18.16
C TRP A 505 -24.04 -12.71 18.12
N ILE A 506 -24.73 -12.42 19.24
CA ILE A 506 -25.68 -11.33 19.34
C ILE A 506 -25.01 -10.00 19.03
N ASP A 507 -23.87 -9.72 19.63
CA ASP A 507 -23.10 -8.49 19.41
C ASP A 507 -22.65 -8.33 17.95
N THR A 508 -22.31 -9.44 17.29
CA THR A 508 -21.95 -9.38 15.87
C THR A 508 -23.15 -9.01 15.01
N VAL A 509 -24.30 -9.62 15.24
CA VAL A 509 -25.51 -9.33 14.48
C VAL A 509 -26.02 -7.92 14.76
N VAL A 510 -26.12 -7.54 16.03
CA VAL A 510 -26.56 -6.19 16.45
C VAL A 510 -25.60 -5.12 15.91
N GLY A 511 -24.30 -5.30 16.11
CA GLY A 511 -23.29 -4.36 15.62
C GLY A 511 -23.28 -4.22 14.11
N ALA A 512 -23.48 -5.34 13.39
CA ALA A 512 -23.55 -5.34 11.93
C ALA A 512 -24.84 -4.66 11.43
N ALA A 513 -25.98 -4.97 12.02
CA ALA A 513 -27.27 -4.40 11.62
C ALA A 513 -27.32 -2.89 11.89
N VAL A 514 -27.00 -2.47 13.12
CA VAL A 514 -27.01 -1.05 13.51
C VAL A 514 -25.94 -0.27 12.72
N GLY A 515 -24.72 -0.82 12.59
CA GLY A 515 -23.66 -0.19 11.82
C GLY A 515 -24.05 0.03 10.36
N LEU A 516 -24.74 -0.94 9.75
CA LEU A 516 -25.22 -0.83 8.37
C LEU A 516 -26.36 0.19 8.25
N VAL A 517 -27.34 0.18 9.17
CA VAL A 517 -28.43 1.17 9.20
C VAL A 517 -27.85 2.58 9.29
N CYS A 518 -26.90 2.82 10.19
CA CYS A 518 -26.22 4.11 10.30
C CYS A 518 -25.41 4.46 9.04
N CYS A 519 -24.80 3.47 8.38
CA CYS A 519 -24.10 3.70 7.11
C CYS A 519 -25.04 4.19 6.01
N VAL A 520 -26.25 3.64 5.94
CA VAL A 520 -27.28 4.02 4.97
C VAL A 520 -27.95 5.35 5.35
N ALA A 521 -28.23 5.57 6.63
CA ALA A 521 -28.89 6.79 7.12
C ALA A 521 -28.00 8.04 6.98
N VAL A 522 -26.70 7.90 7.24
CA VAL A 522 -25.72 8.98 7.13
C VAL A 522 -24.93 8.82 5.83
N THR A 523 -25.57 9.05 4.69
CA THR A 523 -24.94 8.95 3.37
C THR A 523 -23.88 10.04 3.16
N ASN A 524 -22.83 9.69 2.43
CA ASN A 524 -21.79 10.64 2.04
C ASN A 524 -22.21 11.44 0.81
N ARG A 525 -23.07 12.43 0.98
CA ARG A 525 -23.57 13.29 -0.10
C ARG A 525 -22.47 14.05 -0.87
N ARG A 526 -21.28 14.17 -0.26
CA ARG A 526 -20.12 14.84 -0.87
C ARG A 526 -19.26 13.94 -1.76
N ALA A 527 -19.65 12.69 -1.98
CA ALA A 527 -18.86 11.79 -2.82
C ALA A 527 -18.91 12.23 -4.30
N ALA A 528 -20.04 12.77 -4.78
CA ALA A 528 -20.14 13.35 -6.12
C ALA A 528 -19.27 14.60 -6.28
N ASP A 529 -19.27 15.49 -5.28
CA ASP A 529 -18.44 16.69 -5.28
C ASP A 529 -16.93 16.36 -5.35
N ARG A 530 -16.52 15.22 -4.78
CA ARG A 530 -15.14 14.73 -4.88
C ARG A 530 -14.76 14.29 -6.28
N VAL A 531 -15.69 13.69 -7.02
CA VAL A 531 -15.46 13.31 -8.42
C VAL A 531 -15.26 14.55 -9.26
N GLU A 532 -16.13 15.57 -9.08
CA GLU A 532 -15.99 16.85 -9.79
C GLU A 532 -14.65 17.54 -9.46
N GLY A 533 -14.30 17.67 -8.18
CA GLY A 533 -13.02 18.23 -7.79
C GLY A 533 -11.81 17.41 -8.26
N ALA A 534 -11.94 16.09 -8.42
CA ALA A 534 -10.87 15.26 -8.98
C ALA A 534 -10.74 15.45 -10.49
N LEU A 535 -11.88 15.62 -11.21
CA LEU A 535 -11.90 15.97 -12.64
C LEU A 535 -11.24 17.33 -12.89
N GLU A 536 -11.55 18.34 -12.08
CA GLU A 536 -10.93 19.67 -12.15
C GLU A 536 -9.41 19.60 -11.95
N ARG A 537 -8.95 18.92 -10.89
CA ARG A 537 -7.51 18.76 -10.63
C ARG A 537 -6.80 18.00 -11.74
N LEU A 538 -7.45 16.99 -12.33
CA LEU A 538 -6.89 16.28 -13.47
C LEU A 538 -6.77 17.20 -14.68
N ALA A 539 -7.81 17.98 -14.98
CA ALA A 539 -7.79 18.94 -16.09
C ALA A 539 -6.68 20.01 -15.90
N GLU A 540 -6.50 20.52 -14.69
CA GLU A 540 -5.38 21.43 -14.36
C GLU A 540 -4.02 20.76 -14.57
N ALA A 541 -3.88 19.48 -14.16
CA ALA A 541 -2.64 18.74 -14.35
C ALA A 541 -2.37 18.44 -15.84
N GLU A 542 -3.41 18.13 -16.63
CA GLU A 542 -3.32 18.00 -18.09
C GLU A 542 -2.89 19.31 -18.74
N ALA A 543 -3.52 20.43 -18.38
CA ALA A 543 -3.18 21.75 -18.90
C ALA A 543 -1.74 22.17 -18.61
N ALA A 544 -1.18 21.75 -17.45
CA ALA A 544 0.21 22.02 -17.09
C ALA A 544 1.20 21.16 -17.89
N VAL A 545 0.83 19.95 -18.32
CA VAL A 545 1.70 19.05 -19.08
C VAL A 545 1.73 19.39 -20.56
N LEU A 546 0.60 19.78 -21.17
CA LEU A 546 0.46 19.99 -22.62
C LEU A 546 1.50 20.95 -23.23
N PRO A 547 1.81 22.13 -22.64
CA PRO A 547 2.83 23.02 -23.18
C PRO A 547 4.22 22.39 -23.19
N LEU A 548 4.53 21.58 -22.15
CA LEU A 548 5.81 20.87 -22.06
C LEU A 548 5.95 19.75 -23.09
N LEU A 549 4.82 19.26 -23.63
CA LEU A 549 4.82 18.24 -24.70
C LEU A 549 4.92 18.86 -26.09
N ALA A 550 4.52 20.11 -26.28
CA ALA A 550 4.47 20.81 -27.56
C ALA A 550 5.85 21.27 -28.06
N ALA A 551 6.85 21.37 -27.19
CA ALA A 551 8.18 21.80 -27.58
C ALA A 551 8.88 20.74 -28.47
N GLU A 552 9.46 21.14 -29.60
CA GLU A 552 10.08 20.24 -30.59
C GLU A 552 11.49 19.81 -30.20
N VAL A 553 12.20 20.63 -29.41
CA VAL A 553 13.57 20.40 -29.01
C VAL A 553 13.65 19.43 -27.84
N ALA A 554 14.64 18.56 -27.81
CA ALA A 554 14.89 17.66 -26.67
C ALA A 554 15.05 18.47 -25.37
N PRO A 555 14.37 18.07 -24.25
CA PRO A 555 14.32 18.88 -23.04
C PRO A 555 15.69 19.00 -22.36
N GLY A 556 16.04 20.22 -21.96
CA GLY A 556 17.19 20.48 -21.09
C GLY A 556 16.97 19.94 -19.67
N ALA A 557 17.98 20.02 -18.81
CA ALA A 557 17.92 19.46 -17.45
C ALA A 557 16.80 20.08 -16.59
N ASP A 558 16.55 21.39 -16.72
CA ASP A 558 15.51 22.08 -15.96
C ASP A 558 14.12 21.74 -16.49
N GLU A 559 13.93 21.76 -17.81
CA GLU A 559 12.69 21.35 -18.46
C GLU A 559 12.36 19.88 -18.17
N ALA A 560 13.35 18.98 -18.21
CA ALA A 560 13.18 17.59 -17.82
C ALA A 560 12.75 17.43 -16.35
N ARG A 561 13.18 18.32 -15.47
CA ARG A 561 12.74 18.37 -14.05
C ARG A 561 11.28 18.80 -13.95
N GLU A 562 10.89 19.79 -14.74
CA GLU A 562 9.51 20.28 -14.80
C GLU A 562 8.57 19.22 -15.39
N ILE A 563 8.96 18.57 -16.49
CA ILE A 563 8.19 17.45 -17.08
C ILE A 563 8.02 16.31 -16.06
N ARG A 564 9.06 15.95 -15.30
CA ARG A 564 8.97 14.92 -14.24
C ARG A 564 7.97 15.32 -13.17
N TRP A 565 8.01 16.56 -12.72
CA TRP A 565 7.08 17.04 -11.72
C TRP A 565 5.62 17.05 -12.22
N ALA A 566 5.39 17.55 -13.44
CA ALA A 566 4.08 17.59 -14.06
C ALA A 566 3.52 16.17 -14.29
N ARG A 567 4.37 15.23 -14.74
CA ARG A 567 4.04 13.81 -14.87
C ARG A 567 3.61 13.18 -13.54
N ASP A 568 4.37 13.41 -12.46
CA ASP A 568 4.07 12.84 -11.14
C ASP A 568 2.74 13.40 -10.59
N ARG A 569 2.47 14.69 -10.82
CA ARG A 569 1.19 15.32 -10.48
C ARG A 569 0.05 14.69 -11.29
N LEU A 570 0.22 14.54 -12.60
CA LEU A 570 -0.80 13.94 -13.48
C LEU A 570 -1.11 12.50 -13.09
N ALA A 571 -0.08 11.68 -12.82
CA ALA A 571 -0.25 10.31 -12.36
C ALA A 571 -1.00 10.24 -11.02
N GLY A 572 -0.70 11.15 -10.09
CA GLY A 572 -1.42 11.28 -8.83
C GLY A 572 -2.89 11.63 -9.00
N CYS A 573 -3.21 12.60 -9.88
CA CYS A 573 -4.59 13.01 -10.18
C CYS A 573 -5.39 11.89 -10.85
N LEU A 574 -4.79 11.10 -11.75
CA LEU A 574 -5.44 9.93 -12.37
C LEU A 574 -5.82 8.87 -11.32
N VAL A 575 -4.94 8.58 -10.38
CA VAL A 575 -5.24 7.64 -9.29
C VAL A 575 -6.36 8.21 -8.40
N GLU A 576 -6.28 9.49 -8.04
CA GLU A 576 -7.28 10.16 -7.20
C GLU A 576 -8.68 10.18 -7.86
N LEU A 577 -8.76 10.44 -9.17
CA LEU A 577 -10.02 10.42 -9.92
C LEU A 577 -10.65 9.02 -9.88
N ARG A 578 -9.86 7.98 -10.10
CA ARG A 578 -10.35 6.60 -10.07
C ARG A 578 -10.84 6.20 -8.68
N GLU A 579 -10.07 6.52 -7.63
CA GLU A 579 -10.48 6.28 -6.24
C GLU A 579 -11.78 7.02 -5.91
N ALA A 580 -11.92 8.28 -6.32
CA ALA A 580 -13.13 9.07 -6.10
C ALA A 580 -14.34 8.48 -6.85
N ALA A 581 -14.13 8.05 -8.10
CA ALA A 581 -15.18 7.42 -8.92
C ALA A 581 -15.64 6.07 -8.33
N GLU A 582 -14.72 5.23 -7.86
CA GLU A 582 -15.03 3.95 -7.21
C GLU A 582 -15.79 4.15 -5.89
N VAL A 583 -15.41 5.15 -5.10
CA VAL A 583 -16.13 5.51 -3.87
C VAL A 583 -17.54 5.97 -4.21
N ALA A 584 -17.70 6.88 -5.17
CA ALA A 584 -19.00 7.40 -5.57
C ALA A 584 -19.90 6.31 -6.18
N ALA A 585 -19.38 5.44 -7.03
CA ALA A 585 -20.14 4.34 -7.63
C ALA A 585 -20.69 3.33 -6.61
N GLY A 586 -20.10 3.24 -5.44
CA GLY A 586 -20.54 2.35 -4.36
C GLY A 586 -21.55 2.96 -3.38
N GLU A 587 -21.87 4.24 -3.48
CA GLU A 587 -22.88 4.90 -2.62
C GLU A 587 -24.29 4.71 -3.19
N TRP A 588 -25.24 4.28 -2.36
CA TRP A 588 -26.56 3.84 -2.83
C TRP A 588 -27.52 4.97 -3.25
N TRP A 589 -27.36 6.16 -2.69
CA TRP A 589 -28.30 7.29 -2.84
C TRP A 589 -27.70 8.46 -3.61
N GLN A 590 -26.73 8.19 -4.46
CA GLN A 590 -26.04 9.23 -5.23
C GLN A 590 -26.68 9.44 -6.60
N ARG A 591 -26.48 10.67 -7.13
CA ARG A 591 -26.69 10.95 -8.55
C ARG A 591 -25.81 10.02 -9.38
N ALA A 592 -26.28 9.64 -10.57
CA ALA A 592 -25.49 8.83 -11.48
C ALA A 592 -24.09 9.43 -11.69
N VAL A 593 -23.07 8.62 -11.44
CA VAL A 593 -21.68 9.02 -11.66
C VAL A 593 -21.49 9.24 -13.17
N PRO A 594 -20.91 10.37 -13.64
CA PRO A 594 -20.74 10.68 -15.06
C PRO A 594 -19.65 9.80 -15.68
N GLN A 595 -19.95 8.52 -15.92
CA GLN A 595 -18.98 7.50 -16.37
C GLN A 595 -18.27 7.89 -17.68
N GLU A 596 -19.00 8.47 -18.64
CA GLU A 596 -18.43 8.91 -19.92
C GLU A 596 -17.42 10.06 -19.75
N ARG A 597 -17.73 11.03 -18.88
CA ARG A 597 -16.80 12.13 -18.57
C ARG A 597 -15.54 11.64 -17.88
N ILE A 598 -15.68 10.68 -16.95
CA ILE A 598 -14.56 10.07 -16.25
C ILE A 598 -13.69 9.27 -17.22
N ALA A 599 -14.30 8.41 -18.05
CA ALA A 599 -13.57 7.60 -19.03
C ALA A 599 -12.81 8.49 -20.04
N GLY A 600 -13.46 9.54 -20.56
CA GLY A 600 -12.81 10.51 -21.44
C GLY A 600 -11.67 11.28 -20.79
N ALA A 601 -11.81 11.67 -19.52
CA ALA A 601 -10.75 12.33 -18.76
C ALA A 601 -9.57 11.37 -18.47
N GLU A 602 -9.86 10.13 -18.05
CA GLU A 602 -8.83 9.10 -17.85
C GLU A 602 -8.04 8.82 -19.14
N GLU A 603 -8.72 8.73 -20.27
CA GLU A 603 -8.08 8.48 -21.56
C GLU A 603 -7.16 9.63 -21.99
N ARG A 604 -7.61 10.89 -21.88
CA ARG A 604 -6.76 12.07 -22.15
C ARG A 604 -5.57 12.13 -21.21
N GLY A 605 -5.80 11.96 -19.91
CA GLY A 605 -4.74 11.99 -18.90
C GLY A 605 -3.70 10.89 -19.12
N HIS A 606 -4.10 9.67 -19.49
CA HIS A 606 -3.17 8.61 -19.83
C HIS A 606 -2.38 8.87 -21.11
N ARG A 607 -2.99 9.50 -22.14
CA ARG A 607 -2.27 9.95 -23.35
C ARG A 607 -1.23 11.02 -23.02
N ALA A 608 -1.58 12.01 -22.21
CA ALA A 608 -0.66 13.05 -21.76
C ALA A 608 0.49 12.46 -20.91
N LEU A 609 0.19 11.50 -20.01
CA LEU A 609 1.17 10.78 -19.23
C LEU A 609 2.16 10.02 -20.13
N ALA A 610 1.66 9.29 -21.12
CA ALA A 610 2.47 8.60 -22.11
C ALA A 610 3.36 9.56 -22.91
N GLY A 611 2.84 10.73 -23.29
CA GLY A 611 3.59 11.80 -23.93
C GLY A 611 4.76 12.30 -23.06
N ALA A 612 4.50 12.57 -21.77
CA ALA A 612 5.51 13.03 -20.82
C ALA A 612 6.63 11.98 -20.62
N VAL A 613 6.27 10.70 -20.53
CA VAL A 613 7.23 9.59 -20.40
C VAL A 613 8.11 9.49 -21.66
N ARG A 614 7.52 9.56 -22.86
CA ARG A 614 8.28 9.53 -24.13
C ARG A 614 9.25 10.71 -24.22
N ARG A 615 8.80 11.93 -23.87
CA ARG A 615 9.63 13.12 -23.91
C ARG A 615 10.81 13.04 -22.94
N LEU A 616 10.61 12.47 -21.75
CA LEU A 616 11.69 12.20 -20.79
C LEU A 616 12.67 11.14 -21.31
N GLY A 617 12.21 10.16 -22.08
CA GLY A 617 13.06 9.15 -22.73
C GLY A 617 13.90 9.71 -23.89
N ALA A 618 13.50 10.83 -24.47
CA ALA A 618 14.22 11.53 -25.53
C ALA A 618 15.27 12.54 -25.00
N CYS A 619 15.39 12.72 -23.66
CA CYS A 619 16.43 13.56 -23.08
C CYS A 619 17.81 13.02 -23.47
N PRO A 620 18.70 13.81 -24.12
CA PRO A 620 20.09 13.42 -24.27
C PRO A 620 20.70 13.31 -22.87
N ALA A 621 21.38 12.19 -22.60
CA ALA A 621 22.21 12.07 -21.41
C ALA A 621 23.20 13.24 -21.42
N GLY A 622 23.05 14.16 -20.44
CA GLY A 622 23.78 15.42 -20.48
C GLY A 622 25.28 15.21 -20.62
N ARG A 623 25.83 15.67 -21.72
CA ARG A 623 27.28 15.93 -21.78
C ARG A 623 27.59 16.95 -20.70
N VAL A 624 28.27 16.53 -19.65
CA VAL A 624 28.93 17.46 -18.74
C VAL A 624 29.93 18.23 -19.58
N ARG A 625 29.56 19.43 -20.03
CA ARG A 625 30.53 20.39 -20.50
C ARG A 625 31.46 20.65 -19.32
N THR A 626 32.63 20.04 -19.33
CA THR A 626 33.76 20.50 -18.53
C THR A 626 34.18 21.86 -19.09
N THR A 627 33.45 22.91 -18.73
CA THR A 627 33.93 24.28 -18.84
C THR A 627 34.89 24.50 -17.67
N GLY A 628 36.11 24.20 -17.85
CA GLY A 628 37.15 24.33 -16.84
C GLY A 628 38.54 24.34 -17.46
N ALA A 629 38.71 25.08 -18.55
CA ALA A 629 40.03 25.64 -18.81
C ALA A 629 40.21 26.81 -17.84
N ALA A 630 40.80 26.54 -16.69
CA ALA A 630 41.31 27.57 -15.81
C ALA A 630 42.37 28.36 -16.61
N ALA A 631 42.11 29.63 -16.85
CA ALA A 631 43.10 30.56 -17.32
C ALA A 631 44.30 30.56 -16.35
N PRO A 632 45.56 30.55 -16.84
CA PRO A 632 46.73 30.61 -15.96
C PRO A 632 46.75 31.93 -15.21
N ILE A 633 46.89 31.82 -13.90
CA ILE A 633 47.11 32.95 -12.99
C ILE A 633 48.47 33.56 -13.35
N PRO A 634 48.58 34.86 -13.65
CA PRO A 634 49.87 35.49 -13.87
C PRO A 634 50.66 35.53 -12.55
N ALA A 635 51.94 35.14 -12.62
CA ALA A 635 52.89 35.20 -11.51
C ALA A 635 53.09 36.66 -11.04
N PRO A 636 53.25 36.90 -9.72
CA PRO A 636 53.55 38.22 -9.23
C PRO A 636 54.97 38.63 -9.66
N ALA A 637 55.09 39.83 -10.21
CA ALA A 637 56.37 40.45 -10.47
C ALA A 637 57.06 40.85 -9.15
N VAL A 638 58.35 40.54 -9.06
CA VAL A 638 59.29 40.94 -8.00
C VAL A 638 59.47 42.44 -7.93
#